data_b07a14e347beda0aa7114fc8cfa4b320
#
_entry.id   b07a14e347beda0aa7114fc8cfa4b320
#
_cell.length_a   1.000
_cell.length_b   1.000
_cell.length_c   1.000
_cell.angle_alpha   90.00
_cell.angle_beta   90.00
_cell.angle_gamma   90.00
#
_symmetry.space_group_name_H-M   'P 1'
#
loop_
_entity.id
_entity.type
_entity.pdbx_description
1 polymer ?
#
loop_
_entity_poly.entity_id
_entity_poly.type
_entity_poly.pdbx_seq_one_letter_code
_entity_poly.pdbx_strand_id
1 'polypeptide(L)'
;MKKIIQLITLFAISTQIFAQKLNIPIPNNPAVKVGTLKNGIKYYILKNTEPKNRMELRLVVNAGSVLETESQQGLAHFLEHMNFNGTKEFPKNELVNFLQKSGMKFGADLNASTSFDETIYQLQVPTDSAKLFERAFQILADWSNYATLDTAEINKERGIILEEERARGKNAQSRIQQKLLPILFNNSIYSKRLPIGKTDIIKSFPAEEIVKFYKDWYRPDLMAVVAVGDFDEAQVENLIKEKFSPIKSPKNAPKRTKYEIPASAGTQTYQILDKEIPQSTFQMFGRLPREKTTTQADYRTDIAENLFNQMISTRLQDASKKPNAPFVFGIMGYSPFLGGLDVFQTIVLPKNAEGMEDAIKAIIDEQERIKRFGFTKGELERAKKEYMVGVEKGFKEKDKTKSANFVNGFVQNYLQGSAFTNADFRYEFAQKQLEGITLDEVNAITKKVIKEENRVGLIVGSEKDKEKLPDEAKLKELLSYKNPDLKPLEEEVALTPILEKIPEGTKVVSEKKIDEIGVTELVFANGVKVALKPTNFKNDQIVFSASSKGGTSLYSDADYFSAELASTIISQGGVSKLSDTQLDKALAGKVAQVYTYVGELTEGLGGNTTPKDLETALQLMYAYVTQPRRDDEVVKNFLKNEKELLANSIKTLTPEKVFGDTVSTILYQNHFRRTPNKPEDIDK
;
A
#
# COMPACT_ATOMS: atom_id res chain seq x y z
N MET A 1 29.50 -43.66 7.29
CA MET A 1 29.97 -42.60 6.44
C MET A 1 29.52 -42.74 4.95
N LYS A 2 29.78 -43.84 4.24
CA LYS A 2 29.37 -43.96 2.79
C LYS A 2 27.86 -43.76 2.54
N LYS A 3 26.96 -44.29 3.38
CA LYS A 3 25.50 -44.13 3.24
C LYS A 3 25.02 -42.70 3.50
N ILE A 4 25.69 -41.94 4.39
CA ILE A 4 25.38 -40.54 4.68
C ILE A 4 25.84 -39.64 3.50
N ILE A 5 27.01 -39.96 2.95
CA ILE A 5 27.52 -39.23 1.76
C ILE A 5 26.60 -39.48 0.54
N GLN A 6 26.10 -40.71 0.35
CA GLN A 6 25.15 -41.03 -0.72
C GLN A 6 23.80 -40.31 -0.53
N LEU A 7 23.28 -40.18 0.70
CA LEU A 7 22.06 -39.42 0.97
C LEU A 7 22.26 -37.93 0.72
N ILE A 8 23.38 -37.35 1.14
CA ILE A 8 23.72 -35.93 0.90
C ILE A 8 23.89 -35.67 -0.59
N THR A 9 24.51 -36.58 -1.32
CA THR A 9 24.70 -36.46 -2.78
C THR A 9 23.38 -36.59 -3.53
N LEU A 10 22.48 -37.49 -3.14
CA LEU A 10 21.14 -37.62 -3.71
C LEU A 10 20.27 -36.37 -3.44
N PHE A 11 20.37 -35.84 -2.22
CA PHE A 11 19.64 -34.61 -1.84
C PHE A 11 20.17 -33.40 -2.60
N ALA A 12 21.49 -33.26 -2.75
CA ALA A 12 22.10 -32.19 -3.55
C ALA A 12 21.77 -32.30 -5.05
N ILE A 13 21.70 -33.51 -5.59
CA ILE A 13 21.30 -33.75 -6.99
C ILE A 13 19.81 -33.45 -7.20
N SER A 14 18.94 -33.80 -6.26
CA SER A 14 17.51 -33.51 -6.34
C SER A 14 17.22 -32.01 -6.25
N THR A 15 17.92 -31.28 -5.39
CA THR A 15 17.80 -29.81 -5.29
C THR A 15 18.34 -29.11 -6.53
N GLN A 16 19.44 -29.58 -7.12
CA GLN A 16 19.95 -29.03 -8.39
C GLN A 16 19.01 -29.28 -9.57
N ILE A 17 18.38 -30.46 -9.67
CA ILE A 17 17.42 -30.79 -10.73
C ILE A 17 16.15 -29.95 -10.57
N PHE A 18 15.72 -29.67 -9.34
CA PHE A 18 14.54 -28.84 -9.08
C PHE A 18 14.80 -27.36 -9.40
N ALA A 19 15.97 -26.84 -9.01
CA ALA A 19 16.39 -25.46 -9.34
C ALA A 19 16.56 -25.27 -10.86
N GLN A 20 17.07 -26.26 -11.57
CA GLN A 20 17.23 -26.21 -13.02
C GLN A 20 15.88 -26.21 -13.76
N LYS A 21 14.82 -26.82 -13.19
CA LYS A 21 13.46 -26.80 -13.75
C LYS A 21 12.75 -25.46 -13.62
N LEU A 22 13.13 -24.60 -12.69
CA LEU A 22 12.50 -23.30 -12.46
C LEU A 22 13.23 -22.13 -13.14
N ASN A 23 14.40 -22.36 -13.71
CA ASN A 23 15.14 -21.32 -14.44
C ASN A 23 14.59 -21.10 -15.86
N ILE A 24 13.27 -21.01 -15.96
CA ILE A 24 12.50 -20.71 -17.17
C ILE A 24 11.75 -19.39 -16.97
N PRO A 25 11.49 -18.64 -18.05
CA PRO A 25 10.76 -17.37 -17.95
C PRO A 25 9.40 -17.53 -17.27
N ILE A 26 9.02 -16.51 -16.54
CA ILE A 26 7.65 -16.38 -16.01
C ILE A 26 6.72 -16.12 -17.20
N PRO A 27 5.62 -16.87 -17.36
CA PRO A 27 4.67 -16.61 -18.43
C PRO A 27 3.92 -15.30 -18.20
N ASN A 28 3.86 -14.49 -19.24
CA ASN A 28 2.93 -13.36 -19.26
C ASN A 28 1.50 -13.86 -19.45
N ASN A 29 0.54 -13.04 -19.05
CA ASN A 29 -0.88 -13.32 -19.27
C ASN A 29 -1.16 -13.45 -20.78
N PRO A 30 -1.56 -14.61 -21.30
CA PRO A 30 -1.77 -14.83 -22.72
C PRO A 30 -2.95 -14.05 -23.33
N ALA A 31 -3.86 -13.56 -22.48
CA ALA A 31 -4.98 -12.72 -22.92
C ALA A 31 -4.55 -11.29 -23.28
N VAL A 32 -3.34 -10.89 -22.92
CA VAL A 32 -2.83 -9.53 -23.22
C VAL A 32 -2.18 -9.49 -24.59
N LYS A 33 -2.71 -8.66 -25.46
CA LYS A 33 -2.08 -8.38 -26.74
C LYS A 33 -0.99 -7.33 -26.56
N VAL A 34 0.26 -7.73 -26.79
CA VAL A 34 1.43 -6.84 -26.73
C VAL A 34 1.99 -6.67 -28.14
N GLY A 35 2.27 -5.43 -28.52
CA GLY A 35 2.88 -5.12 -29.80
C GLY A 35 3.82 -3.93 -29.74
N THR A 36 4.54 -3.70 -30.83
CA THR A 36 5.41 -2.54 -31.01
C THR A 36 5.18 -1.98 -32.41
N LEU A 37 4.89 -0.70 -32.51
CA LEU A 37 4.76 -0.01 -33.77
C LEU A 37 6.13 0.15 -34.46
N LYS A 38 6.15 0.37 -35.77
CA LYS A 38 7.41 0.54 -36.53
C LYS A 38 8.27 1.71 -36.03
N ASN A 39 7.67 2.71 -35.41
CA ASN A 39 8.37 3.85 -34.84
C ASN A 39 8.92 3.60 -33.42
N GLY A 40 8.62 2.45 -32.80
CA GLY A 40 9.13 2.05 -31.48
C GLY A 40 8.13 2.12 -30.32
N ILE A 41 6.96 2.75 -30.50
CA ILE A 41 5.93 2.79 -29.45
C ILE A 41 5.45 1.37 -29.14
N LYS A 42 5.52 0.98 -27.87
CA LYS A 42 4.98 -0.29 -27.37
C LYS A 42 3.51 -0.14 -27.00
N TYR A 43 2.71 -1.20 -27.15
CA TYR A 43 1.32 -1.15 -26.68
C TYR A 43 0.91 -2.45 -26.01
N TYR A 44 -0.05 -2.31 -25.07
CA TYR A 44 -0.68 -3.38 -24.32
C TYR A 44 -2.19 -3.23 -24.42
N ILE A 45 -2.87 -4.28 -24.83
CA ILE A 45 -4.34 -4.30 -24.97
C ILE A 45 -4.88 -5.50 -24.21
N LEU A 46 -5.85 -5.28 -23.33
CA LEU A 46 -6.57 -6.34 -22.63
C LEU A 46 -8.06 -6.02 -22.60
N LYS A 47 -8.87 -6.91 -23.15
CA LYS A 47 -10.31 -6.86 -22.96
C LYS A 47 -10.66 -7.29 -21.54
N ASN A 48 -11.40 -6.44 -20.81
CA ASN A 48 -11.91 -6.73 -19.48
C ASN A 48 -13.23 -5.99 -19.25
N THR A 49 -14.26 -6.69 -18.80
CA THR A 49 -15.62 -6.16 -18.68
C THR A 49 -15.97 -5.68 -17.27
N GLU A 50 -14.97 -5.49 -16.42
CA GLU A 50 -15.15 -4.95 -15.06
C GLU A 50 -14.40 -3.62 -14.88
N PRO A 51 -15.12 -2.50 -14.78
CA PRO A 51 -16.57 -2.35 -14.97
C PRO A 51 -16.97 -2.38 -16.46
N LYS A 52 -18.23 -2.75 -16.75
CA LYS A 52 -18.78 -2.70 -18.10
C LYS A 52 -18.79 -1.28 -18.65
N ASN A 53 -18.68 -1.16 -19.97
CA ASN A 53 -18.72 0.11 -20.70
C ASN A 53 -17.68 1.13 -20.21
N ARG A 54 -16.51 0.67 -19.77
CA ARG A 54 -15.39 1.52 -19.32
C ARG A 54 -14.08 1.02 -19.87
N MET A 55 -13.17 1.96 -20.09
CA MET A 55 -11.81 1.71 -20.56
C MET A 55 -10.81 2.54 -19.76
N GLU A 56 -9.75 1.91 -19.32
CA GLU A 56 -8.56 2.51 -18.73
C GLU A 56 -7.49 2.69 -19.80
N LEU A 57 -7.05 3.91 -20.00
CA LEU A 57 -5.96 4.25 -20.92
C LEU A 57 -4.79 4.85 -20.16
N ARG A 58 -3.58 4.49 -20.56
CA ARG A 58 -2.35 5.17 -20.11
C ARG A 58 -1.47 5.48 -21.31
N LEU A 59 -0.90 6.69 -21.30
CA LEU A 59 0.33 6.98 -22.02
C LEU A 59 1.47 6.98 -21.00
N VAL A 60 2.41 6.08 -21.18
CA VAL A 60 3.59 5.94 -20.32
C VAL A 60 4.78 6.51 -21.07
N VAL A 61 5.40 7.53 -20.54
CA VAL A 61 6.61 8.14 -21.07
C VAL A 61 7.76 7.80 -20.13
N ASN A 62 8.75 7.03 -20.61
CA ASN A 62 9.93 6.66 -19.84
C ASN A 62 10.93 7.83 -19.76
N ALA A 63 10.44 8.96 -19.31
CA ALA A 63 11.17 10.20 -19.09
C ALA A 63 10.56 10.95 -17.90
N GLY A 64 11.40 11.35 -16.99
CA GLY A 64 11.05 12.10 -15.78
C GLY A 64 12.16 13.07 -15.40
N SER A 65 12.14 13.55 -14.17
CA SER A 65 13.01 14.63 -13.71
C SER A 65 14.51 14.33 -13.74
N VAL A 66 14.94 13.05 -13.67
CA VAL A 66 16.38 12.71 -13.74
C VAL A 66 17.03 13.04 -15.08
N LEU A 67 16.23 13.26 -16.12
CA LEU A 67 16.70 13.60 -17.47
C LEU A 67 16.83 15.11 -17.69
N GLU A 68 16.44 15.93 -16.73
CA GLU A 68 16.56 17.38 -16.76
C GLU A 68 18.01 17.84 -16.66
N THR A 69 18.38 18.88 -17.43
CA THR A 69 19.63 19.62 -17.25
C THR A 69 19.56 20.52 -16.01
N GLU A 70 20.65 21.20 -15.68
CA GLU A 70 20.65 22.17 -14.56
C GLU A 70 19.66 23.31 -14.78
N SER A 71 19.44 23.75 -16.02
CA SER A 71 18.48 24.80 -16.39
C SER A 71 17.03 24.32 -16.52
N GLN A 72 16.79 23.00 -16.45
CA GLN A 72 15.50 22.39 -16.69
C GLN A 72 14.83 21.81 -15.43
N GLN A 73 15.39 22.02 -14.23
CA GLN A 73 14.87 21.39 -13.02
C GLN A 73 13.42 21.81 -12.71
N GLY A 74 12.50 20.86 -12.83
CA GLY A 74 11.06 20.99 -12.68
C GLY A 74 10.31 21.03 -14.03
N LEU A 75 11.00 20.99 -15.17
CA LEU A 75 10.33 21.07 -16.47
C LEU A 75 9.65 19.78 -16.89
N ALA A 76 10.05 18.61 -16.37
CA ALA A 76 9.32 17.37 -16.58
C ALA A 76 7.90 17.45 -16.01
N HIS A 77 7.76 17.95 -14.78
CA HIS A 77 6.46 18.19 -14.13
C HIS A 77 5.71 19.35 -14.77
N PHE A 78 6.40 20.43 -15.10
CA PHE A 78 5.79 21.55 -15.82
C PHE A 78 5.21 21.12 -17.17
N LEU A 79 5.90 20.25 -17.91
CA LEU A 79 5.44 19.72 -19.18
C LEU A 79 4.19 18.85 -19.01
N GLU A 80 4.10 18.10 -17.92
CA GLU A 80 2.89 17.37 -17.56
C GLU A 80 1.67 18.31 -17.54
N HIS A 81 1.75 19.45 -16.82
CA HIS A 81 0.72 20.48 -16.77
C HIS A 81 0.41 21.07 -18.16
N MET A 82 1.45 21.37 -18.94
CA MET A 82 1.27 21.95 -20.27
C MET A 82 0.53 21.05 -21.24
N ASN A 83 0.58 19.73 -21.08
CA ASN A 83 -0.21 18.80 -21.87
C ASN A 83 -1.73 18.94 -21.64
N PHE A 84 -2.16 19.56 -20.55
CA PHE A 84 -3.57 19.92 -20.31
C PHE A 84 -3.90 21.34 -20.79
N ASN A 85 -2.90 22.19 -21.07
CA ASN A 85 -3.03 23.60 -21.40
C ASN A 85 -2.94 23.90 -22.90
N GLY A 86 -3.05 22.89 -23.75
CA GLY A 86 -3.17 23.04 -25.19
C GLY A 86 -2.38 22.03 -25.99
N THR A 87 -3.10 21.39 -26.88
CA THR A 87 -2.55 20.48 -27.88
C THR A 87 -3.06 20.86 -29.26
N LYS A 88 -2.57 20.17 -30.29
CA LYS A 88 -2.96 20.43 -31.68
C LYS A 88 -4.48 20.34 -31.90
N GLU A 89 -5.11 19.30 -31.37
CA GLU A 89 -6.55 19.06 -31.57
C GLU A 89 -7.43 19.63 -30.45
N PHE A 90 -6.84 20.12 -29.37
CA PHE A 90 -7.52 20.71 -28.22
C PHE A 90 -6.78 21.98 -27.77
N PRO A 91 -7.01 23.14 -28.44
CA PRO A 91 -6.35 24.37 -28.06
C PRO A 91 -6.70 24.83 -26.65
N LYS A 92 -5.72 25.32 -25.89
CA LYS A 92 -5.91 25.87 -24.54
C LYS A 92 -6.61 24.87 -23.59
N ASN A 93 -7.67 25.33 -22.93
CA ASN A 93 -8.43 24.51 -21.96
C ASN A 93 -9.52 23.64 -22.62
N GLU A 94 -9.55 23.52 -23.96
CA GLU A 94 -10.61 22.77 -24.64
C GLU A 94 -10.62 21.29 -24.28
N LEU A 95 -9.44 20.67 -24.01
CA LEU A 95 -9.33 19.30 -23.57
C LEU A 95 -10.11 19.05 -22.26
N VAL A 96 -9.80 19.84 -21.24
CA VAL A 96 -10.44 19.73 -19.92
C VAL A 96 -11.94 19.99 -20.03
N ASN A 97 -12.32 21.03 -20.77
CA ASN A 97 -13.72 21.36 -21.00
C ASN A 97 -14.48 20.27 -21.76
N PHE A 98 -13.86 19.65 -22.77
CA PHE A 98 -14.44 18.54 -23.51
C PHE A 98 -14.71 17.33 -22.60
N LEU A 99 -13.72 16.95 -21.79
CA LEU A 99 -13.83 15.80 -20.89
C LEU A 99 -14.86 16.06 -19.77
N GLN A 100 -14.87 17.25 -19.17
CA GLN A 100 -15.87 17.61 -18.15
C GLN A 100 -17.30 17.65 -18.72
N LYS A 101 -17.50 18.20 -19.91
CA LYS A 101 -18.81 18.17 -20.60
C LYS A 101 -19.26 16.73 -20.93
N SER A 102 -18.32 15.81 -21.05
CA SER A 102 -18.58 14.38 -21.25
C SER A 102 -18.84 13.64 -19.94
N GLY A 103 -18.96 14.35 -18.80
CA GLY A 103 -19.25 13.80 -17.48
C GLY A 103 -18.03 13.25 -16.73
N MET A 104 -16.82 13.47 -17.26
CA MET A 104 -15.59 13.03 -16.63
C MET A 104 -15.10 14.03 -15.59
N LYS A 105 -14.49 13.51 -14.52
CA LYS A 105 -13.98 14.30 -13.39
C LYS A 105 -12.47 14.37 -13.42
N PHE A 106 -11.93 15.58 -13.32
CA PHE A 106 -10.48 15.78 -13.11
C PHE A 106 -10.05 15.16 -11.78
N GLY A 107 -8.92 14.49 -11.78
CA GLY A 107 -8.39 13.73 -10.63
C GLY A 107 -8.87 12.28 -10.60
N ALA A 108 -10.14 12.00 -10.81
CA ALA A 108 -10.68 10.63 -10.79
C ALA A 108 -10.58 9.93 -12.16
N ASP A 109 -11.05 10.57 -13.23
CA ASP A 109 -11.12 9.97 -14.58
C ASP A 109 -9.98 10.46 -15.48
N LEU A 110 -9.41 11.62 -15.17
CA LEU A 110 -8.35 12.29 -15.89
C LEU A 110 -7.30 12.76 -14.90
N ASN A 111 -6.06 12.29 -15.05
CA ASN A 111 -4.93 12.68 -14.20
C ASN A 111 -3.60 12.44 -14.91
N ALA A 112 -2.51 12.94 -14.33
CA ALA A 112 -1.17 12.56 -14.70
C ALA A 112 -0.25 12.57 -13.48
N SER A 113 0.94 12.04 -13.63
CA SER A 113 1.96 12.05 -12.58
C SER A 113 3.35 12.03 -13.19
N THR A 114 4.22 12.89 -12.67
CA THR A 114 5.65 12.91 -13.00
C THR A 114 6.47 12.38 -11.83
N SER A 115 7.32 11.41 -12.11
CA SER A 115 8.30 10.83 -11.17
C SER A 115 9.72 11.15 -11.63
N PHE A 116 10.69 10.52 -11.00
CA PHE A 116 12.10 10.68 -11.37
C PHE A 116 12.41 10.09 -12.75
N ASP A 117 11.88 8.91 -13.06
CA ASP A 117 12.22 8.15 -14.26
C ASP A 117 11.14 8.17 -15.35
N GLU A 118 9.89 8.51 -15.00
CA GLU A 118 8.74 8.43 -15.89
C GLU A 118 7.72 9.55 -15.67
N THR A 119 6.91 9.77 -16.73
CA THR A 119 5.67 10.55 -16.67
C THR A 119 4.53 9.69 -17.21
N ILE A 120 3.42 9.61 -16.47
CA ILE A 120 2.28 8.75 -16.80
C ILE A 120 1.03 9.61 -16.89
N TYR A 121 0.37 9.59 -18.05
CA TYR A 121 -0.95 10.19 -18.25
C TYR A 121 -2.01 9.11 -18.19
N GLN A 122 -3.09 9.37 -17.49
CA GLN A 122 -4.20 8.44 -17.31
C GLN A 122 -5.52 9.05 -17.75
N LEU A 123 -6.33 8.21 -18.38
CA LEU A 123 -7.64 8.59 -18.86
C LEU A 123 -8.58 7.39 -18.73
N GLN A 124 -9.66 7.55 -17.96
CA GLN A 124 -10.73 6.57 -17.86
C GLN A 124 -11.94 7.11 -18.64
N VAL A 125 -12.38 6.36 -19.63
CA VAL A 125 -13.50 6.81 -20.50
C VAL A 125 -14.59 5.76 -20.61
N PRO A 126 -15.87 6.19 -20.80
CA PRO A 126 -16.94 5.31 -21.21
C PRO A 126 -16.70 4.80 -22.64
N THR A 127 -17.07 3.54 -22.89
CA THR A 127 -16.92 2.89 -24.23
C THR A 127 -18.20 2.83 -25.02
N ASP A 128 -19.34 3.26 -24.45
CA ASP A 128 -20.66 3.33 -25.07
C ASP A 128 -20.86 4.59 -25.95
N SER A 129 -19.91 5.53 -25.94
CA SER A 129 -19.88 6.69 -26.81
C SER A 129 -18.76 6.57 -27.83
N ALA A 130 -19.09 6.22 -29.09
CA ALA A 130 -18.13 6.05 -30.16
C ALA A 130 -17.23 7.28 -30.38
N LYS A 131 -17.82 8.49 -30.29
CA LYS A 131 -17.08 9.75 -30.42
C LYS A 131 -16.05 9.94 -29.30
N LEU A 132 -16.43 9.67 -28.04
CA LEU A 132 -15.54 9.81 -26.91
C LEU A 132 -14.44 8.73 -26.92
N PHE A 133 -14.80 7.52 -27.31
CA PHE A 133 -13.89 6.39 -27.48
C PHE A 133 -12.74 6.72 -28.43
N GLU A 134 -13.05 7.21 -29.63
CA GLU A 134 -12.04 7.59 -30.64
C GLU A 134 -11.21 8.80 -30.18
N ARG A 135 -11.88 9.83 -29.62
CA ARG A 135 -11.21 11.04 -29.12
C ARG A 135 -10.25 10.74 -27.99
N ALA A 136 -10.49 9.73 -27.16
CA ALA A 136 -9.57 9.34 -26.10
C ALA A 136 -8.19 8.94 -26.63
N PHE A 137 -8.12 8.18 -27.73
CA PHE A 137 -6.85 7.85 -28.37
C PHE A 137 -6.19 9.07 -29.03
N GLN A 138 -6.99 9.99 -29.57
CA GLN A 138 -6.46 11.25 -30.07
C GLN A 138 -5.82 12.08 -28.94
N ILE A 139 -6.45 12.15 -27.76
CA ILE A 139 -5.90 12.86 -26.60
C ILE A 139 -4.53 12.27 -26.20
N LEU A 140 -4.43 10.92 -26.11
CA LEU A 140 -3.15 10.29 -25.80
C LEU A 140 -2.07 10.58 -26.87
N ALA A 141 -2.44 10.57 -28.13
CA ALA A 141 -1.52 10.90 -29.22
C ALA A 141 -1.09 12.37 -29.14
N ASP A 142 -2.00 13.27 -28.83
CA ASP A 142 -1.72 14.70 -28.65
C ASP A 142 -0.75 14.94 -27.49
N TRP A 143 -0.95 14.29 -26.35
CA TRP A 143 0.00 14.34 -25.22
C TRP A 143 1.39 13.80 -25.60
N SER A 144 1.45 12.79 -26.45
CA SER A 144 2.71 12.16 -26.80
C SER A 144 3.61 13.01 -27.71
N ASN A 145 3.04 13.81 -28.62
CA ASN A 145 3.88 14.54 -29.61
C ASN A 145 3.27 15.85 -30.17
N TYR A 146 2.12 16.29 -29.69
CA TYR A 146 1.41 17.44 -30.27
C TYR A 146 1.03 18.51 -29.24
N ALA A 147 1.75 18.61 -28.11
CA ALA A 147 1.61 19.74 -27.20
C ALA A 147 2.01 21.05 -27.90
N THR A 148 1.22 22.10 -27.74
CA THR A 148 1.50 23.39 -28.41
C THR A 148 2.58 24.19 -27.73
N LEU A 149 2.73 24.08 -26.41
CA LEU A 149 3.72 24.80 -25.57
C LEU A 149 3.75 26.29 -25.84
N ASP A 150 2.55 26.91 -25.92
CA ASP A 150 2.39 28.33 -26.15
C ASP A 150 3.02 29.15 -25.02
N THR A 151 3.83 30.14 -25.34
CA THR A 151 4.58 30.97 -24.36
C THR A 151 3.64 31.72 -23.40
N ALA A 152 2.48 32.16 -23.84
CA ALA A 152 1.53 32.84 -22.96
C ALA A 152 0.90 31.86 -21.95
N GLU A 153 0.58 30.65 -22.38
CA GLU A 153 0.06 29.61 -21.49
C GLU A 153 1.15 29.11 -20.53
N ILE A 154 2.41 28.95 -20.99
CA ILE A 154 3.56 28.65 -20.10
C ILE A 154 3.66 29.71 -19.00
N ASN A 155 3.60 30.99 -19.33
CA ASN A 155 3.72 32.07 -18.35
C ASN A 155 2.57 32.10 -17.33
N LYS A 156 1.36 31.72 -17.73
CA LYS A 156 0.23 31.56 -16.80
C LYS A 156 0.44 30.39 -15.86
N GLU A 157 0.94 29.25 -16.37
CA GLU A 157 1.11 28.01 -15.61
C GLU A 157 2.19 28.13 -14.54
N ARG A 158 3.19 29.02 -14.71
CA ARG A 158 4.23 29.28 -13.68
C ARG A 158 3.62 29.55 -12.30
N GLY A 159 2.59 30.42 -12.26
CA GLY A 159 1.91 30.76 -11.01
C GLY A 159 1.25 29.57 -10.35
N ILE A 160 0.67 28.67 -11.13
CA ILE A 160 -0.03 27.47 -10.63
C ILE A 160 0.98 26.49 -10.00
N ILE A 161 2.08 26.21 -10.68
CA ILE A 161 3.12 25.29 -10.17
C ILE A 161 3.84 25.87 -8.94
N LEU A 162 4.11 27.18 -8.93
CA LEU A 162 4.68 27.85 -7.76
C LEU A 162 3.73 27.81 -6.56
N GLU A 163 2.42 27.91 -6.80
CA GLU A 163 1.44 27.79 -5.72
C GLU A 163 1.32 26.33 -5.24
N GLU A 164 1.42 25.37 -6.14
CA GLU A 164 1.48 23.95 -5.75
C GLU A 164 2.71 23.65 -4.86
N GLU A 165 3.89 24.12 -5.26
CA GLU A 165 5.11 23.99 -4.46
C GLU A 165 4.93 24.63 -3.08
N ARG A 166 4.38 25.86 -3.04
CA ARG A 166 4.08 26.56 -1.80
C ARG A 166 3.08 25.81 -0.93
N ALA A 167 2.02 25.24 -1.52
CA ALA A 167 1.02 24.47 -0.80
C ALA A 167 1.61 23.16 -0.23
N ARG A 168 2.47 22.47 -0.99
CA ARG A 168 3.21 21.30 -0.50
C ARG A 168 4.13 21.66 0.66
N GLY A 169 4.81 22.80 0.60
CA GLY A 169 5.68 23.29 1.68
C GLY A 169 4.95 23.59 2.99
N LYS A 170 3.62 23.79 2.97
CA LYS A 170 2.80 23.96 4.18
C LYS A 170 2.56 22.65 4.93
N ASN A 171 2.67 21.51 4.28
CA ASN A 171 2.45 20.20 4.90
C ASN A 171 3.77 19.67 5.49
N ALA A 172 3.79 19.37 6.79
CA ALA A 172 4.98 18.84 7.46
C ALA A 172 5.51 17.55 6.83
N GLN A 173 4.62 16.64 6.41
CA GLN A 173 5.02 15.40 5.75
C GLN A 173 5.78 15.64 4.45
N SER A 174 5.33 16.60 3.64
CA SER A 174 6.02 16.97 2.39
C SER A 174 7.38 17.62 2.66
N ARG A 175 7.50 18.47 3.68
CA ARG A 175 8.79 19.07 4.08
C ARG A 175 9.78 18.01 4.55
N ILE A 176 9.31 17.02 5.30
CA ILE A 176 10.14 15.87 5.72
C ILE A 176 10.59 15.08 4.50
N GLN A 177 9.66 14.76 3.59
CA GLN A 177 9.98 13.99 2.37
C GLN A 177 11.04 14.72 1.51
N GLN A 178 10.95 16.03 1.37
CA GLN A 178 11.95 16.83 0.66
C GLN A 178 13.36 16.74 1.29
N LYS A 179 13.44 16.61 2.61
CA LYS A 179 14.72 16.42 3.33
C LYS A 179 15.18 14.96 3.30
N LEU A 180 14.25 14.01 3.37
CA LEU A 180 14.51 12.57 3.43
C LEU A 180 15.01 12.00 2.10
N LEU A 181 14.37 12.33 0.99
CA LEU A 181 14.68 11.76 -0.32
C LEU A 181 16.14 12.03 -0.75
N PRO A 182 16.72 13.24 -0.61
CA PRO A 182 18.14 13.46 -0.89
C PRO A 182 19.08 12.58 -0.05
N ILE A 183 18.76 12.33 1.21
CA ILE A 183 19.52 11.43 2.08
C ILE A 183 19.47 10.01 1.56
N LEU A 184 18.29 9.51 1.25
CA LEU A 184 18.10 8.16 0.74
C LEU A 184 18.78 7.95 -0.61
N PHE A 185 18.83 8.99 -1.44
CA PHE A 185 19.45 8.93 -2.77
C PHE A 185 20.97 9.24 -2.77
N ASN A 186 21.57 9.41 -1.60
CA ASN A 186 23.02 9.48 -1.39
C ASN A 186 23.78 10.30 -2.45
N ASN A 187 23.46 11.59 -2.58
CA ASN A 187 24.08 12.53 -3.52
C ASN A 187 24.06 12.12 -5.00
N SER A 188 23.25 11.14 -5.39
CA SER A 188 23.02 10.78 -6.79
C SER A 188 22.27 11.88 -7.54
N ILE A 189 22.04 11.68 -8.84
CA ILE A 189 21.19 12.58 -9.65
C ILE A 189 19.77 12.67 -9.06
N TYR A 190 19.25 11.59 -8.48
CA TYR A 190 17.92 11.55 -7.85
C TYR A 190 17.80 12.55 -6.69
N SER A 191 18.87 12.77 -5.91
CA SER A 191 18.88 13.76 -4.84
C SER A 191 18.82 15.21 -5.33
N LYS A 192 19.17 15.44 -6.61
CA LYS A 192 19.29 16.76 -7.23
C LYS A 192 18.16 17.08 -8.20
N ARG A 193 17.30 16.11 -8.51
CA ARG A 193 16.24 16.20 -9.52
C ARG A 193 14.89 15.81 -8.94
N LEU A 194 14.52 16.43 -7.81
CA LEU A 194 13.16 16.25 -7.28
C LEU A 194 12.15 16.72 -8.32
N PRO A 195 11.08 15.96 -8.62
CA PRO A 195 10.14 16.31 -9.69
C PRO A 195 9.49 17.68 -9.57
N ILE A 196 9.29 18.19 -8.35
CA ILE A 196 8.75 19.55 -8.14
C ILE A 196 9.67 20.65 -8.67
N GLY A 197 10.95 20.37 -8.84
CA GLY A 197 11.94 21.27 -9.40
C GLY A 197 12.45 22.35 -8.46
N LYS A 198 12.99 23.42 -9.06
CA LYS A 198 13.50 24.59 -8.35
C LYS A 198 12.67 25.83 -8.66
N THR A 199 12.22 26.51 -7.63
CA THR A 199 11.41 27.72 -7.70
C THR A 199 11.99 28.79 -8.62
N ASP A 200 13.30 29.03 -8.54
CA ASP A 200 13.95 30.08 -9.34
C ASP A 200 13.99 29.72 -10.85
N ILE A 201 14.15 28.43 -11.17
CA ILE A 201 14.07 27.96 -12.55
C ILE A 201 12.63 28.09 -13.06
N ILE A 202 11.65 27.61 -12.29
CA ILE A 202 10.22 27.66 -12.68
C ILE A 202 9.78 29.11 -12.93
N LYS A 203 10.25 30.08 -12.16
CA LYS A 203 9.92 31.50 -12.34
C LYS A 203 10.40 32.09 -13.68
N SER A 204 11.55 31.62 -14.20
CA SER A 204 12.29 32.39 -15.21
C SER A 204 12.82 31.58 -16.39
N PHE A 205 12.61 30.26 -16.47
CA PHE A 205 13.13 29.49 -17.60
C PHE A 205 12.58 30.00 -18.94
N PRO A 206 13.42 30.09 -19.99
CA PRO A 206 12.95 30.46 -21.34
C PRO A 206 12.11 29.30 -21.93
N ALA A 207 11.04 29.68 -22.71
CA ALA A 207 10.13 28.67 -23.27
C ALA A 207 10.82 27.61 -24.13
N GLU A 208 11.96 27.94 -24.72
CA GLU A 208 12.77 27.04 -25.52
C GLU A 208 13.30 25.84 -24.72
N GLU A 209 13.49 25.97 -23.40
CA GLU A 209 13.97 24.89 -22.53
C GLU A 209 12.94 23.78 -22.36
N ILE A 210 11.68 24.11 -22.15
CA ILE A 210 10.61 23.10 -22.06
C ILE A 210 10.31 22.47 -23.42
N VAL A 211 10.36 23.27 -24.51
CA VAL A 211 10.25 22.76 -25.89
C VAL A 211 11.39 21.79 -26.19
N LYS A 212 12.61 22.11 -25.72
CA LYS A 212 13.77 21.23 -25.88
C LYS A 212 13.56 19.92 -25.10
N PHE A 213 13.15 19.98 -23.83
CA PHE A 213 12.89 18.81 -23.02
C PHE A 213 11.84 17.90 -23.68
N TYR A 214 10.74 18.50 -24.18
CA TYR A 214 9.69 17.76 -24.89
C TYR A 214 10.23 17.04 -26.14
N LYS A 215 10.96 17.73 -26.99
CA LYS A 215 11.55 17.15 -28.22
C LYS A 215 12.58 16.07 -27.95
N ASP A 216 13.37 16.21 -26.87
CA ASP A 216 14.41 15.27 -26.52
C ASP A 216 13.83 13.97 -25.95
N TRP A 217 12.73 14.03 -25.19
CA TRP A 217 12.30 12.92 -24.36
C TRP A 217 10.92 12.37 -24.69
N TYR A 218 10.00 13.16 -25.29
CA TYR A 218 8.69 12.66 -25.73
C TYR A 218 8.81 12.10 -27.15
N ARG A 219 9.32 10.91 -27.21
CA ARG A 219 9.63 10.23 -28.48
C ARG A 219 9.21 8.75 -28.46
N PRO A 220 8.90 8.19 -29.63
CA PRO A 220 8.28 6.86 -29.76
C PRO A 220 8.98 5.72 -29.02
N ASP A 221 10.32 5.67 -29.05
CA ASP A 221 11.12 4.62 -28.42
C ASP A 221 11.10 4.67 -26.86
N LEU A 222 10.60 5.74 -26.29
CA LEU A 222 10.43 5.94 -24.85
C LEU A 222 8.98 5.93 -24.41
N MET A 223 8.05 5.42 -25.23
CA MET A 223 6.62 5.47 -24.94
C MET A 223 5.94 4.12 -25.02
N ALA A 224 4.91 3.96 -24.19
CA ALA A 224 3.96 2.88 -24.31
C ALA A 224 2.52 3.38 -24.15
N VAL A 225 1.61 2.71 -24.86
CA VAL A 225 0.16 2.89 -24.72
C VAL A 225 -0.43 1.65 -24.06
N VAL A 226 -1.19 1.85 -22.98
CA VAL A 226 -1.89 0.77 -22.28
C VAL A 226 -3.39 1.01 -22.41
N ALA A 227 -4.13 -0.01 -22.85
CA ALA A 227 -5.58 0.00 -22.95
C ALA A 227 -6.16 -1.25 -22.30
N VAL A 228 -6.99 -1.08 -21.27
CA VAL A 228 -7.67 -2.19 -20.58
C VAL A 228 -9.14 -1.82 -20.41
N GLY A 229 -10.07 -2.66 -20.85
CA GLY A 229 -11.48 -2.33 -20.69
C GLY A 229 -12.44 -3.14 -21.53
N ASP A 230 -13.70 -2.71 -21.49
CA ASP A 230 -14.79 -3.32 -22.24
C ASP A 230 -14.89 -2.72 -23.65
N PHE A 231 -14.16 -3.33 -24.58
CA PHE A 231 -14.04 -2.88 -25.97
C PHE A 231 -13.71 -4.03 -26.94
N ASP A 232 -13.75 -3.75 -28.22
CA ASP A 232 -13.19 -4.62 -29.26
C ASP A 232 -11.68 -4.38 -29.41
N GLU A 233 -10.88 -5.44 -29.24
CA GLU A 233 -9.42 -5.35 -29.26
C GLU A 233 -8.86 -4.97 -30.64
N ALA A 234 -9.48 -5.41 -31.73
CA ALA A 234 -9.05 -5.07 -33.09
C ALA A 234 -9.29 -3.58 -33.37
N GLN A 235 -10.42 -3.04 -32.92
CA GLN A 235 -10.72 -1.61 -33.02
C GLN A 235 -9.69 -0.78 -32.26
N VAL A 236 -9.37 -1.14 -31.01
CA VAL A 236 -8.36 -0.45 -30.19
C VAL A 236 -6.98 -0.52 -30.85
N GLU A 237 -6.56 -1.69 -31.34
CA GLU A 237 -5.28 -1.82 -32.03
C GLU A 237 -5.20 -0.94 -33.29
N ASN A 238 -6.28 -0.89 -34.07
CA ASN A 238 -6.34 -0.04 -35.25
C ASN A 238 -6.24 1.44 -34.89
N LEU A 239 -6.93 1.91 -33.85
CA LEU A 239 -6.81 3.28 -33.35
C LEU A 239 -5.40 3.60 -32.88
N ILE A 240 -4.76 2.69 -32.15
CA ILE A 240 -3.35 2.87 -31.75
C ILE A 240 -2.46 3.00 -32.98
N LYS A 241 -2.61 2.12 -33.97
CA LYS A 241 -1.84 2.18 -35.24
C LYS A 241 -2.09 3.48 -35.99
N GLU A 242 -3.34 3.91 -36.11
CA GLU A 242 -3.73 5.12 -36.82
C GLU A 242 -3.16 6.39 -36.17
N LYS A 243 -3.36 6.54 -34.86
CA LYS A 243 -3.03 7.79 -34.15
C LYS A 243 -1.53 7.90 -33.79
N PHE A 244 -0.85 6.79 -33.56
CA PHE A 244 0.53 6.81 -33.06
C PHE A 244 1.60 6.47 -34.12
N SER A 245 1.27 5.75 -35.20
CA SER A 245 2.27 5.44 -36.24
C SER A 245 2.82 6.67 -36.98
N PRO A 246 2.07 7.78 -37.15
CA PRO A 246 2.62 8.98 -37.78
C PRO A 246 3.70 9.70 -36.97
N ILE A 247 3.81 9.44 -35.67
CA ILE A 247 4.76 10.09 -34.78
C ILE A 247 6.18 9.66 -35.14
N LYS A 248 7.06 10.64 -35.38
CA LYS A 248 8.43 10.40 -35.82
C LYS A 248 9.42 10.56 -34.67
N SER A 249 10.42 9.68 -34.63
CA SER A 249 11.57 9.86 -33.73
C SER A 249 12.48 10.98 -34.23
N PRO A 250 13.00 11.84 -33.36
CA PRO A 250 13.99 12.86 -33.72
C PRO A 250 15.29 12.20 -34.21
N LYS A 251 15.93 12.78 -35.22
CA LYS A 251 17.14 12.22 -35.84
C LYS A 251 18.36 12.17 -34.90
N ASN A 252 18.47 13.13 -33.99
CA ASN A 252 19.61 13.29 -33.08
C ASN A 252 19.16 13.30 -31.62
N ALA A 253 18.30 12.35 -31.27
CA ALA A 253 17.78 12.24 -29.91
C ALA A 253 18.89 11.86 -28.91
N PRO A 254 18.98 12.49 -27.74
CA PRO A 254 19.91 12.13 -26.71
C PRO A 254 19.64 10.70 -26.20
N LYS A 255 20.70 9.97 -25.86
CA LYS A 255 20.55 8.64 -25.26
C LYS A 255 19.93 8.77 -23.86
N ARG A 256 18.87 8.00 -23.57
CA ARG A 256 18.35 7.91 -22.21
C ARG A 256 19.36 7.18 -21.34
N THR A 257 19.92 7.91 -20.41
CA THR A 257 20.86 7.37 -19.41
C THR A 257 20.04 6.77 -18.26
N LYS A 258 20.42 5.57 -17.84
CA LYS A 258 19.96 4.98 -16.59
C LYS A 258 20.94 5.39 -15.50
N TYR A 259 20.42 6.06 -14.49
CA TYR A 259 21.21 6.48 -13.33
C TYR A 259 21.11 5.44 -12.22
N GLU A 260 22.18 5.36 -11.43
CA GLU A 260 22.25 4.49 -10.25
C GLU A 260 22.41 5.34 -9.00
N ILE A 261 21.93 4.79 -7.88
CA ILE A 261 22.10 5.39 -6.55
C ILE A 261 23.29 4.69 -5.90
N PRO A 262 24.39 5.40 -5.61
CA PRO A 262 25.59 4.79 -5.05
C PRO A 262 25.32 4.30 -3.63
N ALA A 263 25.94 3.18 -3.26
CA ALA A 263 25.95 2.71 -1.89
C ALA A 263 26.74 3.68 -0.99
N SER A 264 26.36 3.76 0.28
CA SER A 264 27.15 4.44 1.31
C SER A 264 27.88 3.44 2.19
N ALA A 265 29.04 3.83 2.71
CA ALA A 265 29.76 3.03 3.70
C ALA A 265 29.01 3.03 5.04
N GLY A 266 28.85 1.86 5.65
CA GLY A 266 28.31 1.68 6.98
C GLY A 266 26.88 2.22 7.17
N THR A 267 26.63 2.70 8.38
CA THR A 267 25.36 3.33 8.78
C THR A 267 25.52 4.84 8.89
N GLN A 268 24.68 5.57 8.17
CA GLN A 268 24.53 7.03 8.29
C GLN A 268 23.37 7.33 9.22
N THR A 269 23.49 8.38 10.04
CA THR A 269 22.45 8.80 10.99
C THR A 269 22.10 10.27 10.77
N TYR A 270 20.79 10.58 10.92
CA TYR A 270 20.25 11.93 10.73
C TYR A 270 19.11 12.19 11.69
N GLN A 271 18.90 13.47 11.98
CA GLN A 271 17.72 13.96 12.69
C GLN A 271 16.97 14.96 11.81
N ILE A 272 15.71 14.69 11.51
CA ILE A 272 14.83 15.59 10.75
C ILE A 272 13.70 16.04 11.68
N LEU A 273 13.74 17.29 12.08
CA LEU A 273 12.73 17.89 12.96
C LEU A 273 11.85 18.87 12.20
N ASP A 274 10.58 18.90 12.58
CA ASP A 274 9.59 19.86 12.08
C ASP A 274 8.62 20.26 13.20
N LYS A 275 8.24 21.54 13.21
CA LYS A 275 7.40 22.14 14.27
C LYS A 275 5.96 21.59 14.31
N GLU A 276 5.47 21.05 13.19
CA GLU A 276 4.11 20.57 13.01
C GLU A 276 4.00 19.04 13.06
N ILE A 277 5.10 18.33 13.28
CA ILE A 277 5.06 16.88 13.47
C ILE A 277 4.51 16.58 14.86
N PRO A 278 3.41 15.82 14.95
CA PRO A 278 2.76 15.54 16.23
C PRO A 278 3.49 14.51 17.08
N GLN A 279 4.18 13.56 16.46
CA GLN A 279 4.83 12.44 17.14
C GLN A 279 6.17 12.12 16.49
N SER A 280 7.17 11.86 17.32
CA SER A 280 8.50 11.50 16.86
C SER A 280 8.57 10.00 16.54
N THR A 281 9.20 9.64 15.42
CA THR A 281 9.39 8.26 14.97
C THR A 281 10.86 7.98 14.72
N PHE A 282 11.27 6.76 14.98
CA PHE A 282 12.50 6.22 14.43
C PHE A 282 12.23 5.56 13.09
N GLN A 283 13.09 5.83 12.10
CA GLN A 283 13.04 5.22 10.79
C GLN A 283 14.42 4.71 10.39
N MET A 284 14.47 3.56 9.76
CA MET A 284 15.72 3.00 9.23
C MET A 284 15.49 2.39 7.85
N PHE A 285 16.45 2.61 6.95
CA PHE A 285 16.41 2.13 5.57
C PHE A 285 17.72 1.43 5.24
N GLY A 286 17.68 0.12 5.07
CA GLY A 286 18.73 -0.66 4.43
C GLY A 286 18.49 -0.61 2.92
N ARG A 287 19.41 -0.02 2.15
CA ARG A 287 19.28 0.15 0.70
C ARG A 287 19.93 -1.02 -0.04
N LEU A 288 19.18 -1.63 -0.95
CA LEU A 288 19.64 -2.75 -1.76
C LEU A 288 19.41 -2.46 -3.25
N PRO A 289 20.26 -2.95 -4.15
CA PRO A 289 19.96 -2.92 -5.57
C PRO A 289 18.71 -3.74 -5.86
N ARG A 290 17.82 -3.22 -6.72
CA ARG A 290 16.63 -3.97 -7.15
C ARG A 290 17.03 -5.18 -7.98
N GLU A 291 16.54 -6.34 -7.60
CA GLU A 291 16.61 -7.56 -8.38
C GLU A 291 15.41 -7.64 -9.34
N LYS A 292 15.64 -8.23 -10.51
CA LYS A 292 14.57 -8.41 -11.50
C LYS A 292 13.97 -9.80 -11.35
N THR A 293 12.65 -9.86 -11.30
CA THR A 293 11.89 -11.11 -11.30
C THR A 293 11.54 -11.47 -12.74
N THR A 294 12.29 -12.38 -13.33
CA THR A 294 12.16 -12.76 -14.74
C THR A 294 11.94 -14.26 -14.95
N THR A 295 12.41 -15.08 -14.03
CA THR A 295 12.27 -16.54 -14.07
C THR A 295 11.31 -17.05 -12.98
N GLN A 296 10.81 -18.27 -13.15
CA GLN A 296 9.99 -18.89 -12.11
C GLN A 296 10.77 -19.15 -10.82
N ALA A 297 12.10 -19.27 -10.88
CA ALA A 297 12.96 -19.31 -9.70
C ALA A 297 12.94 -17.97 -8.95
N ASP A 298 13.05 -16.85 -9.69
CA ASP A 298 12.92 -15.51 -9.08
C ASP A 298 11.55 -15.34 -8.46
N TYR A 299 10.48 -15.77 -9.15
CA TYR A 299 9.11 -15.69 -8.63
C TYR A 299 8.89 -16.51 -7.35
N ARG A 300 9.56 -17.68 -7.25
CA ARG A 300 9.58 -18.46 -6.01
C ARG A 300 10.28 -17.69 -4.88
N THR A 301 11.36 -16.97 -5.20
CA THR A 301 12.05 -16.09 -4.24
C THR A 301 11.15 -14.94 -3.78
N ASP A 302 10.39 -14.31 -4.70
CA ASP A 302 9.40 -13.29 -4.35
C ASP A 302 8.35 -13.82 -3.38
N ILE A 303 7.89 -15.08 -3.56
CA ILE A 303 6.97 -15.71 -2.59
C ILE A 303 7.63 -15.84 -1.22
N ALA A 304 8.88 -16.32 -1.17
CA ALA A 304 9.61 -16.42 0.10
C ALA A 304 9.84 -15.06 0.77
N GLU A 305 10.09 -13.99 -0.01
CA GLU A 305 10.18 -12.61 0.48
C GLU A 305 8.83 -12.10 1.03
N ASN A 306 7.72 -12.46 0.39
CA ASN A 306 6.39 -12.14 0.93
C ASN A 306 6.13 -12.87 2.27
N LEU A 307 6.49 -14.16 2.38
CA LEU A 307 6.40 -14.90 3.65
C LEU A 307 7.28 -14.26 4.73
N PHE A 308 8.51 -13.88 4.39
CA PHE A 308 9.41 -13.15 5.29
C PHE A 308 8.77 -11.85 5.80
N ASN A 309 8.25 -11.02 4.90
CA ASN A 309 7.61 -9.76 5.25
C ASN A 309 6.41 -9.96 6.18
N GLN A 310 5.60 -10.97 5.92
CA GLN A 310 4.44 -11.31 6.72
C GLN A 310 4.85 -11.76 8.14
N MET A 311 5.82 -12.67 8.25
CA MET A 311 6.28 -13.16 9.54
C MET A 311 6.92 -12.05 10.39
N ILE A 312 7.74 -11.17 9.80
CA ILE A 312 8.36 -10.07 10.54
C ILE A 312 7.32 -9.02 10.98
N SER A 313 6.30 -8.76 10.15
CA SER A 313 5.20 -7.86 10.49
C SER A 313 4.37 -8.39 11.65
N THR A 314 4.04 -9.70 11.64
CA THR A 314 3.32 -10.35 12.74
C THR A 314 4.10 -10.28 14.05
N ARG A 315 5.42 -10.51 14.02
CA ARG A 315 6.26 -10.39 15.23
C ARG A 315 6.21 -9.01 15.85
N LEU A 316 6.26 -7.96 15.03
CA LEU A 316 6.18 -6.59 15.54
C LEU A 316 4.81 -6.25 16.09
N GLN A 317 3.77 -6.71 15.44
CA GLN A 317 2.40 -6.55 15.92
C GLN A 317 2.23 -7.24 17.27
N ASP A 318 2.67 -8.50 17.41
CA ASP A 318 2.64 -9.23 18.68
C ASP A 318 3.49 -8.52 19.76
N ALA A 319 4.65 -7.96 19.38
CA ALA A 319 5.50 -7.24 20.31
C ALA A 319 4.85 -5.94 20.82
N SER A 320 4.13 -5.21 19.97
CA SER A 320 3.43 -3.97 20.33
C SER A 320 2.25 -4.21 21.29
N LYS A 321 1.63 -5.39 21.25
CA LYS A 321 0.51 -5.79 22.11
C LYS A 321 0.95 -6.19 23.55
N LYS A 322 2.25 -6.40 23.79
CA LYS A 322 2.75 -6.77 25.12
C LYS A 322 2.57 -5.65 26.15
N PRO A 323 2.28 -5.98 27.42
CA PRO A 323 2.04 -5.00 28.48
C PRO A 323 3.11 -3.91 28.62
N ASN A 324 4.38 -4.26 28.48
CA ASN A 324 5.51 -3.34 28.62
C ASN A 324 6.19 -3.03 27.28
N ALA A 325 5.46 -3.12 26.16
CA ALA A 325 6.01 -2.77 24.86
C ALA A 325 6.57 -1.33 24.90
N PRO A 326 7.80 -1.08 24.45
CA PRO A 326 8.39 0.25 24.44
C PRO A 326 7.89 1.12 23.29
N PHE A 327 7.09 0.57 22.38
CA PHE A 327 6.51 1.27 21.25
C PHE A 327 5.01 0.93 21.08
N VAL A 328 4.28 1.85 20.49
CA VAL A 328 2.84 1.70 20.16
C VAL A 328 2.67 0.94 18.85
N PHE A 329 3.58 1.20 17.91
CA PHE A 329 3.49 0.68 16.56
C PHE A 329 4.89 0.49 15.97
N GLY A 330 5.06 -0.58 15.21
CA GLY A 330 6.29 -0.87 14.47
C GLY A 330 5.98 -1.53 13.13
N ILE A 331 6.74 -1.15 12.10
CA ILE A 331 6.76 -1.82 10.80
C ILE A 331 8.19 -2.21 10.48
N MET A 332 8.37 -3.42 9.98
CA MET A 332 9.57 -3.84 9.26
C MET A 332 9.16 -4.57 7.98
N GLY A 333 9.89 -4.36 6.91
CA GLY A 333 9.64 -5.07 5.66
C GLY A 333 10.61 -4.72 4.55
N TYR A 334 10.73 -5.61 3.61
CA TYR A 334 11.50 -5.47 2.39
C TYR A 334 10.57 -5.19 1.21
N SER A 335 10.83 -4.13 0.46
CA SER A 335 9.97 -3.73 -0.67
C SER A 335 10.71 -2.92 -1.71
N PRO A 336 10.21 -2.89 -2.96
CA PRO A 336 10.65 -1.96 -3.97
C PRO A 336 10.51 -0.50 -3.52
N PHE A 337 11.50 0.32 -3.91
CA PHE A 337 11.53 1.76 -3.66
C PHE A 337 11.81 2.53 -4.95
N LEU A 338 11.99 3.84 -4.88
CA LEU A 338 12.27 4.71 -6.03
C LEU A 338 13.71 4.53 -6.55
N GLY A 339 13.96 4.96 -7.79
CA GLY A 339 15.31 5.03 -8.38
C GLY A 339 16.00 3.67 -8.56
N GLY A 340 15.22 2.59 -8.74
CA GLY A 340 15.78 1.24 -8.92
C GLY A 340 16.36 0.63 -7.65
N LEU A 341 16.06 1.17 -6.47
CA LEU A 341 16.37 0.60 -5.17
C LEU A 341 15.24 -0.30 -4.67
N ASP A 342 15.62 -1.28 -3.89
CA ASP A 342 14.77 -1.92 -2.89
C ASP A 342 15.24 -1.48 -1.51
N VAL A 343 14.34 -1.47 -0.55
CA VAL A 343 14.65 -1.08 0.82
C VAL A 343 14.14 -2.09 1.83
N PHE A 344 14.96 -2.38 2.82
CA PHE A 344 14.48 -2.95 4.07
C PHE A 344 14.17 -1.79 5.00
N GLN A 345 12.88 -1.48 5.13
CA GLN A 345 12.40 -0.35 5.93
C GLN A 345 12.03 -0.81 7.33
N THR A 346 12.38 0.01 8.31
CA THR A 346 11.91 -0.10 9.69
C THR A 346 11.36 1.25 10.12
N ILE A 347 10.15 1.28 10.66
CA ILE A 347 9.53 2.47 11.26
C ILE A 347 9.01 2.08 12.63
N VAL A 348 9.28 2.89 13.64
CA VAL A 348 8.80 2.67 14.99
C VAL A 348 8.25 3.97 15.58
N LEU A 349 7.08 3.88 16.16
CA LEU A 349 6.44 4.94 16.94
C LEU A 349 6.59 4.60 18.42
N PRO A 350 7.47 5.27 19.16
CA PRO A 350 7.58 5.09 20.61
C PRO A 350 6.32 5.61 21.33
N LYS A 351 6.12 5.24 22.59
CA LYS A 351 5.01 5.75 23.39
C LYS A 351 5.09 7.28 23.60
N ASN A 352 6.32 7.78 23.78
CA ASN A 352 6.63 9.21 23.90
C ASN A 352 8.08 9.46 23.45
N ALA A 353 8.50 10.71 23.43
CA ALA A 353 9.85 11.09 23.01
C ALA A 353 10.95 10.51 23.90
N GLU A 354 10.71 10.45 25.22
CA GLU A 354 11.64 9.90 26.22
C GLU A 354 11.86 8.39 26.04
N GLY A 355 10.84 7.65 25.54
CA GLY A 355 10.91 6.22 25.25
C GLY A 355 11.59 5.85 23.94
N MET A 356 12.11 6.83 23.19
CA MET A 356 12.69 6.60 21.87
C MET A 356 13.87 5.62 21.90
N GLU A 357 14.79 5.73 22.85
CA GLU A 357 15.94 4.84 22.98
C GLU A 357 15.53 3.38 23.22
N ASP A 358 14.55 3.17 24.11
CA ASP A 358 14.06 1.82 24.43
C ASP A 358 13.32 1.22 23.24
N ALA A 359 12.57 2.03 22.49
CA ALA A 359 11.91 1.61 21.26
C ALA A 359 12.92 1.19 20.18
N ILE A 360 14.01 1.96 20.01
CA ILE A 360 15.10 1.62 19.06
C ILE A 360 15.78 0.32 19.50
N LYS A 361 16.15 0.17 20.77
CA LYS A 361 16.78 -1.05 21.28
C LYS A 361 15.91 -2.29 21.05
N ALA A 362 14.60 -2.18 21.33
CA ALA A 362 13.67 -3.29 21.13
C ALA A 362 13.57 -3.74 19.66
N ILE A 363 13.60 -2.80 18.72
CA ILE A 363 13.61 -3.11 17.29
C ILE A 363 14.94 -3.71 16.84
N ILE A 364 16.07 -3.21 17.33
CA ILE A 364 17.39 -3.78 17.04
C ILE A 364 17.48 -5.20 17.62
N ASP A 365 16.97 -5.41 18.83
CA ASP A 365 16.87 -6.74 19.43
C ASP A 365 16.06 -7.70 18.57
N GLU A 366 14.92 -7.26 18.02
CA GLU A 366 14.11 -8.14 17.17
C GLU A 366 14.78 -8.44 15.81
N GLN A 367 15.44 -7.46 15.21
CA GLN A 367 16.26 -7.70 14.00
C GLN A 367 17.41 -8.69 14.29
N GLU A 368 18.09 -8.52 15.41
CA GLU A 368 19.18 -9.40 15.81
C GLU A 368 18.68 -10.81 16.20
N ARG A 369 17.49 -10.91 16.81
CA ARG A 369 16.82 -12.19 17.11
C ARG A 369 16.56 -12.98 15.83
N ILE A 370 16.01 -12.33 14.81
CA ILE A 370 15.75 -12.95 13.50
C ILE A 370 17.08 -13.35 12.83
N LYS A 371 18.13 -12.53 12.95
CA LYS A 371 19.45 -12.86 12.39
C LYS A 371 20.10 -14.09 13.05
N ARG A 372 20.03 -14.18 14.39
CA ARG A 372 20.70 -15.26 15.15
C ARG A 372 19.91 -16.55 15.13
N PHE A 373 18.60 -16.47 15.30
CA PHE A 373 17.76 -17.62 15.57
C PHE A 373 16.76 -17.93 14.45
N GLY A 374 16.55 -16.99 13.52
CA GLY A 374 15.59 -17.13 12.43
C GLY A 374 14.13 -17.06 12.90
N PHE A 375 13.26 -17.55 12.04
CA PHE A 375 11.84 -17.74 12.32
C PHE A 375 11.57 -19.16 12.80
N THR A 376 10.39 -19.38 13.39
CA THR A 376 9.93 -20.71 13.83
C THR A 376 9.17 -21.43 12.71
N LYS A 377 9.03 -22.74 12.84
CA LYS A 377 8.23 -23.53 11.90
C LYS A 377 6.77 -23.12 11.88
N GLY A 378 6.19 -22.81 13.06
CA GLY A 378 4.79 -22.38 13.16
C GLY A 378 4.53 -21.02 12.50
N GLU A 379 5.48 -20.09 12.57
CA GLU A 379 5.37 -18.82 11.83
C GLU A 379 5.32 -19.06 10.32
N LEU A 380 6.21 -19.91 9.80
CA LEU A 380 6.24 -20.22 8.36
C LEU A 380 4.93 -20.90 7.91
N GLU A 381 4.43 -21.86 8.65
CA GLU A 381 3.18 -22.57 8.31
C GLU A 381 1.96 -21.64 8.33
N ARG A 382 1.90 -20.70 9.28
CA ARG A 382 0.84 -19.65 9.28
C ARG A 382 0.97 -18.73 8.09
N ALA A 383 2.16 -18.22 7.82
CA ALA A 383 2.41 -17.34 6.68
C ALA A 383 2.06 -17.99 5.33
N LYS A 384 2.40 -19.29 5.15
CA LYS A 384 1.99 -20.05 3.95
C LYS A 384 0.47 -20.13 3.81
N LYS A 385 -0.24 -20.44 4.89
CA LYS A 385 -1.71 -20.50 4.86
C LYS A 385 -2.33 -19.18 4.46
N GLU A 386 -1.87 -18.07 5.03
CA GLU A 386 -2.39 -16.74 4.73
C GLU A 386 -2.04 -16.30 3.29
N TYR A 387 -0.81 -16.58 2.84
CA TYR A 387 -0.42 -16.34 1.45
C TYR A 387 -1.34 -17.08 0.48
N MET A 388 -1.63 -18.36 0.76
CA MET A 388 -2.50 -19.19 -0.07
C MET A 388 -3.93 -18.65 -0.11
N VAL A 389 -4.47 -18.14 1.00
CA VAL A 389 -5.78 -17.48 1.05
C VAL A 389 -5.84 -16.29 0.07
N GLY A 390 -4.81 -15.45 0.07
CA GLY A 390 -4.73 -14.31 -0.86
C GLY A 390 -4.71 -14.73 -2.32
N VAL A 391 -3.93 -15.74 -2.65
CA VAL A 391 -3.79 -16.29 -4.01
C VAL A 391 -5.08 -16.98 -4.47
N GLU A 392 -5.71 -17.79 -3.60
CA GLU A 392 -6.98 -18.47 -3.88
C GLU A 392 -8.11 -17.46 -4.12
N LYS A 393 -8.19 -16.41 -3.30
CA LYS A 393 -9.14 -15.31 -3.49
C LYS A 393 -8.94 -14.63 -4.85
N GLY A 394 -7.69 -14.30 -5.19
CA GLY A 394 -7.37 -13.70 -6.49
C GLY A 394 -7.74 -14.59 -7.68
N PHE A 395 -7.63 -15.91 -7.55
CA PHE A 395 -8.03 -16.87 -8.57
C PHE A 395 -9.56 -16.98 -8.70
N LYS A 396 -10.29 -17.10 -7.58
CA LYS A 396 -11.76 -17.20 -7.58
C LYS A 396 -12.44 -15.93 -8.09
N GLU A 397 -11.83 -14.76 -7.82
CA GLU A 397 -12.34 -13.43 -8.20
C GLU A 397 -11.75 -12.90 -9.52
N LYS A 398 -11.05 -13.73 -10.30
CA LYS A 398 -10.32 -13.26 -11.50
C LYS A 398 -11.21 -12.56 -12.53
N ASP A 399 -12.46 -13.02 -12.71
CA ASP A 399 -13.46 -12.43 -13.61
C ASP A 399 -14.13 -11.16 -13.02
N LYS A 400 -13.91 -10.86 -11.73
CA LYS A 400 -14.36 -9.64 -11.03
C LYS A 400 -13.24 -8.62 -10.84
N THR A 401 -12.07 -8.89 -11.42
CA THR A 401 -10.93 -7.97 -11.32
C THR A 401 -11.17 -6.74 -12.17
N LYS A 402 -11.11 -5.55 -11.55
CA LYS A 402 -11.32 -4.29 -12.26
C LYS A 402 -10.19 -3.99 -13.23
N SER A 403 -10.50 -3.35 -14.36
CA SER A 403 -9.57 -2.95 -15.43
C SER A 403 -8.37 -2.15 -14.88
N ALA A 404 -8.59 -1.24 -13.95
CA ALA A 404 -7.55 -0.44 -13.31
C ALA A 404 -6.44 -1.29 -12.62
N ASN A 405 -6.79 -2.48 -12.11
CA ASN A 405 -5.83 -3.36 -11.42
C ASN A 405 -4.81 -4.00 -12.37
N PHE A 406 -5.15 -4.18 -13.64
CA PHE A 406 -4.24 -4.75 -14.64
C PHE A 406 -3.24 -3.72 -15.16
N VAL A 407 -3.64 -2.45 -15.24
CA VAL A 407 -2.86 -1.37 -15.85
C VAL A 407 -1.47 -1.24 -15.23
N ASN A 408 -1.37 -1.25 -13.90
CA ASN A 408 -0.10 -1.11 -13.20
C ASN A 408 0.91 -2.21 -13.56
N GLY A 409 0.45 -3.45 -13.74
CA GLY A 409 1.31 -4.55 -14.17
C GLY A 409 1.94 -4.31 -15.55
N PHE A 410 1.18 -3.74 -16.49
CA PHE A 410 1.68 -3.43 -17.84
C PHE A 410 2.63 -2.23 -17.84
N VAL A 411 2.34 -1.22 -17.03
CA VAL A 411 3.23 -0.07 -16.81
C VAL A 411 4.57 -0.55 -16.24
N GLN A 412 4.56 -1.41 -15.21
CA GLN A 412 5.79 -1.95 -14.62
C GLN A 412 6.54 -2.88 -15.60
N ASN A 413 5.83 -3.65 -16.42
CA ASN A 413 6.47 -4.42 -17.48
C ASN A 413 7.21 -3.53 -18.47
N TYR A 414 6.58 -2.42 -18.88
CA TYR A 414 7.21 -1.48 -19.80
C TYR A 414 8.44 -0.80 -19.20
N LEU A 415 8.32 -0.27 -17.99
CA LEU A 415 9.38 0.52 -17.36
C LEU A 415 10.53 -0.33 -16.80
N GLN A 416 10.22 -1.49 -16.24
CA GLN A 416 11.18 -2.29 -15.45
C GLN A 416 11.41 -3.70 -16.00
N GLY A 417 10.55 -4.17 -16.91
CA GLY A 417 10.61 -5.53 -17.45
C GLY A 417 9.99 -6.60 -16.55
N SER A 418 9.22 -6.21 -15.53
CA SER A 418 8.51 -7.14 -14.65
C SER A 418 7.50 -7.98 -15.41
N ALA A 419 7.35 -9.28 -15.10
CA ALA A 419 6.32 -10.12 -15.69
C ALA A 419 4.91 -9.69 -15.23
N PHE A 420 3.91 -9.88 -16.11
CA PHE A 420 2.49 -9.65 -15.81
C PHE A 420 1.70 -10.95 -15.97
N THR A 421 1.74 -11.78 -14.93
CA THR A 421 1.08 -13.09 -14.94
C THR A 421 -0.43 -12.98 -14.77
N ASN A 422 -1.18 -14.03 -15.16
CA ASN A 422 -2.59 -14.16 -14.83
C ASN A 422 -2.80 -14.83 -13.47
N ALA A 423 -4.04 -14.81 -12.98
CA ALA A 423 -4.41 -15.42 -11.70
C ALA A 423 -4.28 -16.94 -11.72
N ASP A 424 -4.49 -17.58 -12.87
CA ASP A 424 -4.38 -19.03 -13.03
C ASP A 424 -2.93 -19.48 -12.77
N PHE A 425 -1.95 -18.84 -13.42
CA PHE A 425 -0.54 -19.16 -13.19
C PHE A 425 -0.14 -18.94 -11.72
N ARG A 426 -0.54 -17.81 -11.11
CA ARG A 426 -0.20 -17.53 -9.71
C ARG A 426 -0.73 -18.60 -8.76
N TYR A 427 -1.98 -19.03 -8.97
CA TYR A 427 -2.63 -20.04 -8.15
C TYR A 427 -1.96 -21.42 -8.32
N GLU A 428 -1.79 -21.89 -9.57
CA GLU A 428 -1.14 -23.16 -9.85
C GLU A 428 0.32 -23.20 -9.37
N PHE A 429 1.05 -22.10 -9.54
CA PHE A 429 2.43 -22.00 -9.11
C PHE A 429 2.52 -22.05 -7.57
N ALA A 430 1.65 -21.30 -6.87
CA ALA A 430 1.60 -21.34 -5.41
C ALA A 430 1.26 -22.75 -4.90
N GLN A 431 0.26 -23.41 -5.47
CA GLN A 431 -0.09 -24.81 -5.12
C GLN A 431 1.10 -25.77 -5.26
N LYS A 432 1.93 -25.60 -6.28
CA LYS A 432 3.05 -26.51 -6.56
C LYS A 432 4.30 -26.19 -5.74
N GLN A 433 4.50 -24.90 -5.39
CA GLN A 433 5.78 -24.44 -4.85
C GLN A 433 5.74 -24.06 -3.36
N LEU A 434 4.60 -23.58 -2.87
CA LEU A 434 4.50 -22.98 -1.53
C LEU A 434 4.88 -23.94 -0.41
N GLU A 435 4.37 -25.18 -0.45
CA GLU A 435 4.70 -26.20 0.54
C GLU A 435 6.20 -26.51 0.59
N GLY A 436 6.85 -26.50 -0.56
CA GLY A 436 8.29 -26.76 -0.70
C GLY A 436 9.19 -25.60 -0.27
N ILE A 437 8.65 -24.41 0.04
CA ILE A 437 9.47 -23.31 0.59
C ILE A 437 9.87 -23.66 2.01
N THR A 438 11.17 -23.68 2.25
CA THR A 438 11.75 -24.07 3.53
C THR A 438 12.03 -22.90 4.45
N LEU A 439 12.17 -23.17 5.73
CA LEU A 439 12.57 -22.17 6.72
C LEU A 439 13.97 -21.60 6.41
N ASP A 440 14.88 -22.43 5.88
CA ASP A 440 16.22 -22.00 5.49
C ASP A 440 16.19 -20.99 4.33
N GLU A 441 15.30 -21.19 3.33
CA GLU A 441 15.12 -20.24 2.23
C GLU A 441 14.65 -18.88 2.77
N VAL A 442 13.68 -18.86 3.68
CA VAL A 442 13.17 -17.60 4.26
C VAL A 442 14.20 -16.97 5.19
N ASN A 443 14.91 -17.74 6.00
CA ASN A 443 15.97 -17.23 6.87
C ASN A 443 17.18 -16.68 6.07
N ALA A 444 17.42 -17.16 4.85
CA ALA A 444 18.46 -16.63 3.98
C ALA A 444 18.15 -15.18 3.56
N ILE A 445 16.88 -14.81 3.43
CA ILE A 445 16.44 -13.43 3.12
C ILE A 445 16.89 -12.47 4.22
N THR A 446 16.84 -12.88 5.49
CA THR A 446 17.34 -12.08 6.62
C THR A 446 18.77 -11.60 6.40
N LYS A 447 19.66 -12.51 5.96
CA LYS A 447 21.06 -12.19 5.67
C LYS A 447 21.23 -11.26 4.47
N LYS A 448 20.30 -11.31 3.52
CA LYS A 448 20.26 -10.43 2.35
C LYS A 448 19.86 -9.01 2.76
N VAL A 449 18.83 -8.84 3.59
CA VAL A 449 18.16 -7.56 3.81
C VAL A 449 18.60 -6.83 5.09
N ILE A 450 18.96 -7.53 6.16
CA ILE A 450 19.40 -6.93 7.43
C ILE A 450 20.93 -6.82 7.46
N LYS A 451 21.42 -5.72 6.90
CA LYS A 451 22.88 -5.40 6.83
C LYS A 451 23.19 -4.14 7.61
N GLU A 452 24.44 -4.00 8.06
CA GLU A 452 24.94 -2.78 8.69
C GLU A 452 25.51 -1.78 7.67
N GLU A 453 25.79 -2.26 6.45
CA GLU A 453 26.27 -1.46 5.32
C GLU A 453 25.11 -0.87 4.52
N ASN A 454 25.35 0.28 3.90
CA ASN A 454 24.40 1.00 3.06
C ASN A 454 23.07 1.29 3.78
N ARG A 455 23.15 1.67 5.05
CA ARG A 455 22.02 1.85 5.96
C ARG A 455 21.90 3.31 6.38
N VAL A 456 20.67 3.80 6.46
CA VAL A 456 20.34 5.14 6.95
C VAL A 456 19.39 4.99 8.15
N GLY A 457 19.79 5.54 9.29
CA GLY A 457 18.94 5.66 10.48
C GLY A 457 18.50 7.12 10.69
N LEU A 458 17.23 7.33 10.99
CA LEU A 458 16.64 8.67 11.12
C LEU A 458 15.74 8.76 12.34
N ILE A 459 15.86 9.88 13.05
CA ILE A 459 14.81 10.37 13.93
C ILE A 459 14.03 11.43 13.14
N VAL A 460 12.74 11.18 12.94
CA VAL A 460 11.81 12.17 12.38
C VAL A 460 10.90 12.60 13.51
N GLY A 461 10.92 13.88 13.90
CA GLY A 461 10.25 14.27 15.12
C GLY A 461 9.84 15.73 15.23
N SER A 462 9.21 16.04 16.37
CA SER A 462 8.82 17.38 16.72
C SER A 462 10.04 18.20 17.19
N GLU A 463 10.15 19.43 16.72
CA GLU A 463 11.18 20.38 17.24
C GLU A 463 11.07 20.59 18.75
N LYS A 464 9.87 20.47 19.33
CA LYS A 464 9.63 20.62 20.77
C LYS A 464 10.26 19.50 21.61
N ASP A 465 10.48 18.34 20.98
CA ASP A 465 11.04 17.17 21.66
C ASP A 465 12.55 17.03 21.45
N LYS A 466 13.19 17.97 20.78
CA LYS A 466 14.60 17.89 20.37
C LYS A 466 15.53 17.43 21.48
N GLU A 467 15.43 18.03 22.68
CA GLU A 467 16.30 17.74 23.84
C GLU A 467 16.04 16.35 24.48
N LYS A 468 14.92 15.70 24.11
CA LYS A 468 14.51 14.38 24.60
C LYS A 468 14.85 13.26 23.62
N LEU A 469 15.14 13.64 22.37
CA LEU A 469 15.41 12.70 21.29
C LEU A 469 16.92 12.43 21.20
N PRO A 470 17.34 11.20 20.87
CA PRO A 470 18.73 10.89 20.55
C PRO A 470 19.24 11.80 19.43
N ASP A 471 20.39 12.41 19.62
CA ASP A 471 21.11 13.07 18.52
C ASP A 471 21.72 12.05 17.55
N GLU A 472 22.34 12.53 16.48
CA GLU A 472 22.91 11.66 15.44
C GLU A 472 24.00 10.74 15.98
N ALA A 473 24.82 11.19 16.92
CA ALA A 473 25.89 10.41 17.55
C ALA A 473 25.31 9.31 18.44
N LYS A 474 24.33 9.65 19.30
CA LYS A 474 23.62 8.70 20.15
C LYS A 474 22.81 7.69 19.33
N LEU A 475 22.18 8.15 18.25
CA LEU A 475 21.48 7.25 17.32
C LEU A 475 22.44 6.22 16.70
N LYS A 476 23.65 6.66 16.29
CA LYS A 476 24.67 5.76 15.76
C LYS A 476 25.12 4.71 16.79
N GLU A 477 25.29 5.11 18.05
CA GLU A 477 25.57 4.20 19.17
C GLU A 477 24.46 3.16 19.33
N LEU A 478 23.19 3.59 19.38
CA LEU A 478 22.00 2.72 19.50
C LEU A 478 21.89 1.72 18.36
N LEU A 479 22.20 2.15 17.13
CA LEU A 479 22.19 1.25 15.95
C LEU A 479 23.31 0.21 15.95
N SER A 480 24.31 0.39 16.78
CA SER A 480 25.42 -0.54 17.01
C SER A 480 25.22 -1.42 18.25
N TYR A 481 24.11 -1.20 18.98
CA TYR A 481 23.78 -1.94 20.19
C TYR A 481 23.66 -3.44 19.92
N LYS A 482 24.17 -4.25 20.83
CA LYS A 482 24.09 -5.72 20.80
C LYS A 482 23.63 -6.23 22.18
N ASN A 483 22.61 -7.03 22.18
CA ASN A 483 22.12 -7.70 23.39
C ASN A 483 22.72 -9.13 23.45
N PRO A 484 23.65 -9.42 24.40
CA PRO A 484 24.24 -10.74 24.53
C PRO A 484 23.26 -11.78 25.06
N ASP A 485 22.26 -11.37 25.86
CA ASP A 485 21.32 -12.24 26.54
C ASP A 485 20.05 -12.52 25.71
N LEU A 486 20.06 -12.13 24.43
CA LEU A 486 18.94 -12.32 23.55
C LEU A 486 18.61 -13.81 23.34
N LYS A 487 17.34 -14.17 23.55
CA LYS A 487 16.87 -15.56 23.41
C LYS A 487 16.05 -15.73 22.12
N PRO A 488 15.97 -16.95 21.57
CA PRO A 488 15.05 -17.27 20.47
C PRO A 488 13.60 -16.98 20.89
N LEU A 489 12.73 -16.76 19.90
CA LEU A 489 11.30 -16.67 20.15
C LEU A 489 10.79 -18.05 20.57
N GLU A 490 10.08 -18.12 21.70
CA GLU A 490 9.39 -19.32 22.12
C GLU A 490 8.11 -19.49 21.28
N GLU A 491 7.92 -20.68 20.73
CA GLU A 491 6.72 -20.98 19.97
C GLU A 491 5.59 -21.38 20.92
N GLU A 492 4.49 -20.63 20.90
CA GLU A 492 3.28 -21.04 21.61
C GLU A 492 2.67 -22.27 20.95
N VAL A 493 2.54 -23.32 21.73
CA VAL A 493 2.01 -24.62 21.30
C VAL A 493 0.50 -24.70 21.57
N ALA A 494 -0.23 -25.29 20.62
CA ALA A 494 -1.63 -25.69 20.66
C ALA A 494 -2.68 -24.57 20.66
N LEU A 495 -3.36 -24.49 19.53
CA LEU A 495 -4.55 -23.66 19.35
C LEU A 495 -5.76 -24.37 19.98
N THR A 496 -6.42 -23.72 20.94
CA THR A 496 -7.74 -24.14 21.41
C THR A 496 -8.80 -23.73 20.37
N PRO A 497 -9.92 -24.45 20.24
CA PRO A 497 -11.00 -24.02 19.35
C PRO A 497 -11.61 -22.69 19.85
N ILE A 498 -12.21 -21.90 18.95
CA ILE A 498 -12.88 -20.64 19.28
C ILE A 498 -14.00 -20.89 20.30
N LEU A 499 -14.77 -21.95 20.09
CA LEU A 499 -15.79 -22.42 21.03
C LEU A 499 -15.48 -23.85 21.46
N GLU A 500 -15.50 -24.14 22.76
CA GLU A 500 -15.37 -25.50 23.28
C GLU A 500 -16.58 -26.37 22.93
N LYS A 501 -17.77 -25.76 22.90
CA LYS A 501 -19.00 -26.40 22.54
C LYS A 501 -19.78 -25.52 21.58
N ILE A 502 -20.12 -26.08 20.42
CA ILE A 502 -20.99 -25.41 19.46
C ILE A 502 -22.40 -25.36 20.05
N PRO A 503 -23.05 -24.16 20.08
CA PRO A 503 -24.40 -24.05 20.61
C PRO A 503 -25.39 -24.81 19.76
N GLU A 504 -26.45 -25.32 20.39
CA GLU A 504 -27.57 -25.93 19.65
C GLU A 504 -28.30 -24.88 18.84
N GLY A 505 -28.58 -25.21 17.56
CA GLY A 505 -29.31 -24.34 16.67
C GLY A 505 -30.80 -24.17 17.10
N THR A 506 -31.38 -23.00 16.84
CA THR A 506 -32.79 -22.75 17.02
C THR A 506 -33.54 -22.89 15.72
N LYS A 507 -34.84 -23.22 15.77
CA LYS A 507 -35.65 -23.46 14.58
C LYS A 507 -36.04 -22.15 13.89
N VAL A 508 -36.11 -22.16 12.57
CA VAL A 508 -36.79 -21.13 11.77
C VAL A 508 -38.29 -21.30 11.96
N VAL A 509 -38.95 -20.25 12.41
CA VAL A 509 -40.44 -20.24 12.63
C VAL A 509 -41.16 -19.45 11.55
N SER A 510 -40.51 -18.65 10.77
CA SER A 510 -41.09 -17.95 9.63
C SER A 510 -40.03 -17.75 8.53
N GLU A 511 -40.43 -17.96 7.29
CA GLU A 511 -39.67 -17.65 6.08
C GLU A 511 -40.55 -16.84 5.14
N LYS A 512 -40.05 -15.68 4.65
CA LYS A 512 -40.75 -14.81 3.73
C LYS A 512 -39.83 -14.38 2.61
N LYS A 513 -40.22 -14.61 1.36
CA LYS A 513 -39.52 -14.10 0.18
C LYS A 513 -40.06 -12.73 -0.21
N ILE A 514 -39.20 -11.81 -0.52
CA ILE A 514 -39.48 -10.46 -1.02
C ILE A 514 -38.87 -10.37 -2.41
N ASP A 515 -39.60 -10.77 -3.41
CA ASP A 515 -39.11 -10.95 -4.79
C ASP A 515 -38.65 -9.61 -5.42
N GLU A 516 -39.32 -8.50 -5.08
CA GLU A 516 -39.02 -7.15 -5.60
C GLU A 516 -37.57 -6.72 -5.33
N ILE A 517 -37.00 -7.21 -4.25
CA ILE A 517 -35.61 -6.87 -3.88
C ILE A 517 -34.69 -8.10 -3.77
N GLY A 518 -35.20 -9.29 -4.10
CA GLY A 518 -34.48 -10.55 -4.06
C GLY A 518 -33.97 -10.93 -2.65
N VAL A 519 -34.76 -10.67 -1.61
CA VAL A 519 -34.45 -10.96 -0.21
C VAL A 519 -35.28 -12.08 0.34
N THR A 520 -34.68 -12.97 1.12
CA THR A 520 -35.41 -13.95 1.97
C THR A 520 -35.24 -13.54 3.42
N GLU A 521 -36.35 -13.25 4.10
CA GLU A 521 -36.37 -12.99 5.54
C GLU A 521 -36.67 -14.28 6.31
N LEU A 522 -35.83 -14.56 7.31
CA LEU A 522 -36.03 -15.67 8.25
C LEU A 522 -36.27 -15.10 9.66
N VAL A 523 -37.19 -15.72 10.41
CA VAL A 523 -37.35 -15.44 11.84
C VAL A 523 -37.10 -16.75 12.58
N PHE A 524 -36.18 -16.68 13.54
CA PHE A 524 -35.84 -17.80 14.39
C PHE A 524 -36.70 -17.82 15.67
N ALA A 525 -36.88 -19.00 16.28
CA ALA A 525 -37.69 -19.18 17.48
C ALA A 525 -37.21 -18.33 18.69
N ASN A 526 -35.96 -17.94 18.72
CA ASN A 526 -35.40 -17.02 19.73
C ASN A 526 -35.58 -15.54 19.39
N GLY A 527 -36.34 -15.21 18.33
CA GLY A 527 -36.63 -13.84 17.90
C GLY A 527 -35.63 -13.19 16.98
N VAL A 528 -34.50 -13.81 16.69
CA VAL A 528 -33.50 -13.28 15.75
C VAL A 528 -34.10 -13.27 14.33
N LYS A 529 -33.95 -12.14 13.65
CA LYS A 529 -34.34 -11.94 12.25
C LYS A 529 -33.13 -11.93 11.36
N VAL A 530 -33.16 -12.65 10.25
CA VAL A 530 -32.06 -12.71 9.28
C VAL A 530 -32.62 -12.37 7.89
N ALA A 531 -31.97 -11.42 7.20
CA ALA A 531 -32.27 -11.09 5.83
C ALA A 531 -31.14 -11.63 4.93
N LEU A 532 -31.47 -12.52 4.02
CA LEU A 532 -30.49 -13.11 3.08
C LEU A 532 -30.72 -12.51 1.69
N LYS A 533 -29.64 -11.93 1.12
CA LYS A 533 -29.64 -11.38 -0.23
C LYS A 533 -28.49 -11.96 -1.07
N PRO A 534 -28.74 -12.94 -1.94
CA PRO A 534 -27.76 -13.40 -2.90
C PRO A 534 -27.42 -12.29 -3.89
N THR A 535 -26.13 -12.14 -4.20
CA THR A 535 -25.64 -11.16 -5.18
C THR A 535 -24.56 -11.80 -6.06
N ASN A 536 -24.23 -11.17 -7.19
CA ASN A 536 -23.19 -11.59 -8.12
C ASN A 536 -22.01 -10.62 -8.20
N PHE A 537 -21.87 -9.75 -7.20
CA PHE A 537 -20.78 -8.75 -7.19
C PHE A 537 -19.41 -9.38 -6.97
N LYS A 538 -19.38 -10.47 -6.18
CA LYS A 538 -18.21 -11.29 -5.89
C LYS A 538 -18.56 -12.77 -5.96
N ASN A 539 -17.57 -13.61 -6.29
CA ASN A 539 -17.77 -15.05 -6.43
C ASN A 539 -17.60 -15.82 -5.11
N ASP A 540 -16.76 -15.29 -4.21
CA ASP A 540 -16.31 -16.00 -2.99
C ASP A 540 -16.35 -15.07 -1.76
N GLN A 541 -17.40 -14.28 -1.60
CA GLN A 541 -17.55 -13.37 -0.47
C GLN A 541 -18.97 -13.40 0.10
N ILE A 542 -19.05 -13.48 1.43
CA ILE A 542 -20.26 -13.22 2.22
C ILE A 542 -19.96 -12.01 3.11
N VAL A 543 -20.76 -10.97 2.98
CA VAL A 543 -20.73 -9.81 3.88
C VAL A 543 -21.94 -9.90 4.79
N PHE A 544 -21.73 -9.69 6.09
CA PHE A 544 -22.79 -9.73 7.07
C PHE A 544 -22.72 -8.55 8.03
N SER A 545 -23.87 -8.14 8.54
CA SER A 545 -23.97 -7.19 9.65
C SER A 545 -25.14 -7.61 10.55
N ALA A 546 -24.94 -7.49 11.85
CA ALA A 546 -25.99 -7.63 12.84
C ALA A 546 -26.09 -6.33 13.63
N SER A 547 -27.30 -5.84 13.86
CA SER A 547 -27.53 -4.61 14.60
C SER A 547 -28.73 -4.72 15.53
N SER A 548 -28.62 -4.08 16.68
CA SER A 548 -29.74 -3.80 17.58
C SER A 548 -29.86 -2.30 17.82
N LYS A 549 -31.05 -1.85 18.23
CA LYS A 549 -31.27 -0.47 18.70
C LYS A 549 -30.63 -0.32 20.06
N GLY A 550 -29.91 0.77 20.27
CA GLY A 550 -29.18 0.99 21.51
C GLY A 550 -28.05 1.98 21.34
N GLY A 551 -26.83 1.49 21.48
CA GLY A 551 -25.64 2.28 21.40
C GLY A 551 -25.45 3.23 22.59
N THR A 552 -24.55 4.22 22.45
CA THR A 552 -24.22 5.15 23.53
C THR A 552 -25.41 5.99 24.03
N SER A 553 -26.51 6.06 23.26
CA SER A 553 -27.72 6.78 23.67
C SER A 553 -28.44 6.16 24.87
N LEU A 554 -28.20 4.88 25.16
CA LEU A 554 -28.79 4.17 26.30
C LEU A 554 -28.01 4.36 27.59
N TYR A 555 -26.80 4.90 27.53
CA TYR A 555 -25.94 5.04 28.68
C TYR A 555 -25.98 6.46 29.25
N SER A 556 -25.83 6.54 30.59
CA SER A 556 -25.73 7.82 31.29
C SER A 556 -24.49 8.58 30.83
N ASP A 557 -24.42 9.88 31.11
CA ASP A 557 -23.24 10.69 30.80
C ASP A 557 -22.00 10.22 31.58
N ALA A 558 -22.18 9.58 32.71
CA ALA A 558 -21.09 8.99 33.50
C ALA A 558 -20.50 7.73 32.83
N ASP A 559 -21.33 6.97 32.11
CA ASP A 559 -20.93 5.71 31.48
C ASP A 559 -20.59 5.87 29.99
N TYR A 560 -20.72 7.09 29.43
CA TYR A 560 -20.59 7.36 28.01
C TYR A 560 -19.25 6.90 27.44
N PHE A 561 -18.12 7.30 28.07
CA PHE A 561 -16.80 6.94 27.58
C PHE A 561 -16.52 5.44 27.68
N SER A 562 -17.01 4.78 28.73
CA SER A 562 -16.95 3.31 28.83
C SER A 562 -17.72 2.63 27.70
N ALA A 563 -18.91 3.13 27.35
CA ALA A 563 -19.70 2.61 26.24
C ALA A 563 -19.02 2.88 24.88
N GLU A 564 -18.45 4.06 24.68
CA GLU A 564 -17.72 4.43 23.46
C GLU A 564 -16.52 3.51 23.20
N LEU A 565 -15.76 3.16 24.24
CA LEU A 565 -14.56 2.33 24.15
C LEU A 565 -14.85 0.81 24.21
N ALA A 566 -16.09 0.41 24.56
CA ALA A 566 -16.43 -0.99 24.81
C ALA A 566 -16.07 -1.94 23.67
N SER A 567 -16.38 -1.58 22.42
CA SER A 567 -16.09 -2.41 21.26
C SER A 567 -14.58 -2.60 21.03
N THR A 568 -13.79 -1.55 21.24
CA THR A 568 -12.33 -1.61 21.12
C THR A 568 -11.73 -2.47 22.24
N ILE A 569 -12.20 -2.31 23.47
CA ILE A 569 -11.76 -3.11 24.63
C ILE A 569 -12.06 -4.60 24.41
N ILE A 570 -13.26 -4.94 23.91
CA ILE A 570 -13.64 -6.33 23.62
C ILE A 570 -12.69 -6.93 22.56
N SER A 571 -12.40 -6.19 21.50
CA SER A 571 -11.50 -6.71 20.47
C SER A 571 -10.06 -6.91 20.97
N GLN A 572 -9.55 -6.05 21.85
CA GLN A 572 -8.23 -6.18 22.46
C GLN A 572 -8.14 -7.37 23.45
N GLY A 573 -9.23 -7.72 24.12
CA GLY A 573 -9.26 -8.82 25.09
C GLY A 573 -9.23 -10.22 24.45
N GLY A 574 -9.74 -10.34 23.22
CA GLY A 574 -9.96 -11.62 22.57
C GLY A 574 -11.31 -12.26 22.93
N VAL A 575 -11.49 -13.56 22.66
CA VAL A 575 -12.75 -14.30 22.88
C VAL A 575 -12.53 -15.65 23.55
N SER A 576 -13.49 -16.11 24.31
CA SER A 576 -13.48 -17.41 24.99
C SER A 576 -12.19 -17.56 25.83
N LYS A 577 -11.36 -18.53 25.52
CA LYS A 577 -10.06 -18.76 26.17
C LYS A 577 -8.88 -18.17 25.38
N LEU A 578 -9.13 -17.61 24.19
CA LEU A 578 -8.11 -17.09 23.29
C LEU A 578 -7.88 -15.60 23.53
N SER A 579 -6.64 -15.22 23.82
CA SER A 579 -6.22 -13.82 23.72
C SER A 579 -6.32 -13.35 22.26
N ASP A 580 -6.29 -12.05 22.02
CA ASP A 580 -6.29 -11.49 20.66
C ASP A 580 -5.16 -12.09 19.80
N THR A 581 -3.94 -12.19 20.32
CA THR A 581 -2.81 -12.81 19.62
C THR A 581 -3.02 -14.30 19.32
N GLN A 582 -3.62 -15.05 20.26
CA GLN A 582 -3.94 -16.46 20.06
C GLN A 582 -5.07 -16.64 19.05
N LEU A 583 -6.06 -15.74 19.05
CA LEU A 583 -7.14 -15.73 18.09
C LEU A 583 -6.61 -15.47 16.67
N ASP A 584 -5.74 -14.50 16.47
CA ASP A 584 -5.09 -14.23 15.19
C ASP A 584 -4.38 -15.49 14.66
N LYS A 585 -3.65 -16.20 15.53
CA LYS A 585 -2.99 -17.47 15.18
C LYS A 585 -3.98 -18.59 14.83
N ALA A 586 -5.11 -18.67 15.54
CA ALA A 586 -6.15 -19.67 15.30
C ALA A 586 -6.90 -19.42 13.97
N LEU A 587 -6.98 -18.18 13.54
CA LEU A 587 -7.63 -17.76 12.30
C LEU A 587 -6.68 -17.78 11.09
N ALA A 588 -5.38 -18.03 11.27
CA ALA A 588 -4.42 -18.06 10.18
C ALA A 588 -4.83 -19.04 9.06
N GLY A 589 -4.95 -18.51 7.84
CA GLY A 589 -5.40 -19.26 6.67
C GLY A 589 -6.92 -19.36 6.51
N LYS A 590 -7.69 -18.58 7.28
CA LYS A 590 -9.15 -18.45 7.17
C LYS A 590 -9.57 -17.02 6.87
N VAL A 591 -10.66 -16.88 6.13
CA VAL A 591 -11.31 -15.58 5.92
C VAL A 591 -12.51 -15.51 6.87
N ALA A 592 -12.27 -15.08 8.09
CA ALA A 592 -13.31 -14.93 9.12
C ALA A 592 -13.06 -13.60 9.86
N GLN A 593 -13.47 -12.51 9.25
CA GLN A 593 -13.34 -11.17 9.83
C GLN A 593 -14.65 -10.79 10.52
N VAL A 594 -14.59 -10.55 11.81
CA VAL A 594 -15.71 -10.08 12.62
C VAL A 594 -15.22 -8.93 13.50
N TYR A 595 -15.99 -7.86 13.52
CA TYR A 595 -15.75 -6.73 14.41
C TYR A 595 -17.05 -6.33 15.13
N THR A 596 -16.92 -5.85 16.35
CA THR A 596 -18.02 -5.26 17.13
C THR A 596 -18.03 -3.74 16.94
N TYR A 597 -19.19 -3.10 17.13
CA TYR A 597 -19.30 -1.66 17.17
C TYR A 597 -20.37 -1.22 18.18
N VAL A 598 -20.13 -0.06 18.78
CA VAL A 598 -21.12 0.68 19.56
C VAL A 598 -21.21 2.07 18.93
N GLY A 599 -22.31 2.33 18.23
CA GLY A 599 -22.59 3.64 17.65
C GLY A 599 -23.45 4.49 18.60
N GLU A 600 -23.99 5.59 18.09
CA GLU A 600 -24.84 6.47 18.90
C GLU A 600 -26.22 5.85 19.21
N LEU A 601 -26.89 5.32 18.19
CA LEU A 601 -28.27 4.79 18.29
C LEU A 601 -28.35 3.29 18.01
N THR A 602 -27.25 2.65 17.64
CA THR A 602 -27.19 1.22 17.32
C THR A 602 -25.89 0.62 17.80
N GLU A 603 -25.93 -0.64 18.12
CA GLU A 603 -24.77 -1.47 18.43
C GLU A 603 -24.85 -2.79 17.67
N GLY A 604 -23.72 -3.46 17.51
CA GLY A 604 -23.75 -4.73 16.76
C GLY A 604 -22.42 -5.27 16.35
N LEU A 605 -22.47 -6.08 15.28
CA LEU A 605 -21.32 -6.75 14.67
C LEU A 605 -21.38 -6.58 13.16
N GLY A 606 -20.21 -6.56 12.55
CA GLY A 606 -20.08 -6.63 11.11
C GLY A 606 -18.91 -7.51 10.71
N GLY A 607 -18.86 -7.88 9.43
CA GLY A 607 -17.73 -8.66 8.96
C GLY A 607 -17.89 -9.20 7.55
N ASN A 608 -16.90 -9.98 7.17
CA ASN A 608 -16.94 -10.71 5.92
C ASN A 608 -16.24 -12.07 6.06
N THR A 609 -16.66 -13.00 5.21
CA THR A 609 -16.14 -14.35 5.15
C THR A 609 -16.27 -14.93 3.75
N THR A 610 -15.84 -16.17 3.57
CA THR A 610 -16.11 -16.98 2.39
C THR A 610 -17.13 -18.07 2.71
N PRO A 611 -17.78 -18.71 1.71
CA PRO A 611 -18.62 -19.87 1.97
C PRO A 611 -17.88 -20.99 2.73
N LYS A 612 -16.60 -21.18 2.47
CA LYS A 612 -15.73 -22.18 3.12
C LYS A 612 -15.54 -21.90 4.62
N ASP A 613 -15.43 -20.63 5.00
CA ASP A 613 -15.09 -20.21 6.36
C ASP A 613 -16.29 -19.65 7.14
N LEU A 614 -17.52 -19.77 6.58
CA LEU A 614 -18.73 -19.22 7.16
C LEU A 614 -18.98 -19.71 8.59
N GLU A 615 -18.80 -21.01 8.84
CA GLU A 615 -18.95 -21.58 10.19
C GLU A 615 -17.99 -20.95 11.18
N THR A 616 -16.72 -20.74 10.79
CA THR A 616 -15.72 -20.09 11.64
C THR A 616 -16.13 -18.64 11.96
N ALA A 617 -16.63 -17.90 10.97
CA ALA A 617 -17.10 -16.53 11.18
C ALA A 617 -18.32 -16.46 12.11
N LEU A 618 -19.27 -17.40 11.98
CA LEU A 618 -20.43 -17.48 12.86
C LEU A 618 -20.05 -17.89 14.30
N GLN A 619 -19.10 -18.80 14.48
CA GLN A 619 -18.54 -19.14 15.80
C GLN A 619 -17.89 -17.91 16.44
N LEU A 620 -17.14 -17.12 15.65
CA LEU A 620 -16.50 -15.90 16.13
C LEU A 620 -17.51 -14.82 16.51
N MET A 621 -18.57 -14.62 15.69
CA MET A 621 -19.70 -13.74 16.03
C MET A 621 -20.33 -14.13 17.37
N TYR A 622 -20.63 -15.41 17.53
CA TYR A 622 -21.21 -15.93 18.76
C TYR A 622 -20.29 -15.70 19.96
N ALA A 623 -18.99 -15.95 19.79
CA ALA A 623 -18.00 -15.76 20.86
C ALA A 623 -17.90 -14.29 21.29
N TYR A 624 -17.89 -13.34 20.35
CA TYR A 624 -17.84 -11.91 20.68
C TYR A 624 -19.06 -11.44 21.48
N VAL A 625 -20.25 -12.00 21.22
CA VAL A 625 -21.47 -11.62 21.94
C VAL A 625 -21.58 -12.32 23.29
N THR A 626 -21.21 -13.60 23.37
CA THR A 626 -21.52 -14.44 24.54
C THR A 626 -20.34 -14.76 25.43
N GLN A 627 -19.11 -14.65 24.91
CA GLN A 627 -17.87 -15.04 25.57
C GLN A 627 -16.72 -14.04 25.32
N PRO A 628 -16.98 -12.69 25.44
CA PRO A 628 -15.88 -11.74 25.35
C PRO A 628 -14.88 -12.04 26.48
N ARG A 629 -13.59 -12.10 26.13
CA ARG A 629 -12.55 -12.38 27.10
C ARG A 629 -12.18 -11.08 27.83
N ARG A 630 -12.24 -11.11 29.15
CA ARG A 630 -11.75 -10.02 29.99
C ARG A 630 -10.28 -10.23 30.28
N ASP A 631 -9.46 -9.21 29.97
CA ASP A 631 -8.03 -9.19 30.28
C ASP A 631 -7.67 -7.81 30.85
N ASP A 632 -7.65 -7.72 32.20
CA ASP A 632 -7.47 -6.44 32.90
C ASP A 632 -6.13 -5.77 32.59
N GLU A 633 -5.05 -6.55 32.34
CA GLU A 633 -3.74 -6.01 31.97
C GLU A 633 -3.73 -5.44 30.56
N VAL A 634 -4.38 -6.12 29.60
CA VAL A 634 -4.52 -5.61 28.22
C VAL A 634 -5.34 -4.31 28.23
N VAL A 635 -6.46 -4.28 28.95
CA VAL A 635 -7.32 -3.09 29.06
C VAL A 635 -6.54 -1.93 29.69
N LYS A 636 -5.84 -2.15 30.78
CA LYS A 636 -5.02 -1.13 31.46
C LYS A 636 -3.95 -0.55 30.54
N ASN A 637 -3.27 -1.39 29.77
CA ASN A 637 -2.28 -0.93 28.79
C ASN A 637 -2.92 -0.15 27.65
N PHE A 638 -4.03 -0.62 27.12
CA PHE A 638 -4.77 0.08 26.08
C PHE A 638 -5.16 1.49 26.55
N LEU A 639 -5.83 1.62 27.70
CA LEU A 639 -6.25 2.91 28.25
C LEU A 639 -5.06 3.85 28.52
N LYS A 640 -3.95 3.31 29.04
CA LYS A 640 -2.72 4.09 29.23
C LYS A 640 -2.17 4.62 27.91
N ASN A 641 -2.09 3.77 26.88
CA ASN A 641 -1.60 4.17 25.57
C ASN A 641 -2.51 5.21 24.91
N GLU A 642 -3.84 5.03 24.98
CA GLU A 642 -4.82 6.01 24.47
C GLU A 642 -4.68 7.36 25.16
N LYS A 643 -4.53 7.37 26.47
CA LYS A 643 -4.31 8.60 27.24
C LYS A 643 -3.04 9.34 26.82
N GLU A 644 -1.93 8.59 26.63
CA GLU A 644 -0.66 9.16 26.18
C GLU A 644 -0.77 9.70 24.73
N LEU A 645 -1.44 8.97 23.82
CA LEU A 645 -1.66 9.42 22.45
C LEU A 645 -2.50 10.70 22.39
N LEU A 646 -3.59 10.78 23.16
CA LEU A 646 -4.41 12.00 23.28
C LEU A 646 -3.60 13.16 23.85
N ALA A 647 -2.85 12.95 24.92
CA ALA A 647 -2.01 14.00 25.53
C ALA A 647 -0.95 14.53 24.54
N ASN A 648 -0.37 13.67 23.73
CA ASN A 648 0.60 14.08 22.70
C ASN A 648 -0.08 14.80 21.53
N SER A 649 -1.25 14.34 21.09
CA SER A 649 -1.99 14.98 19.97
C SER A 649 -2.39 16.43 20.29
N ILE A 650 -2.77 16.70 21.54
CA ILE A 650 -3.14 18.06 22.00
C ILE A 650 -1.94 19.03 21.97
N LYS A 651 -0.73 18.54 22.24
CA LYS A 651 0.48 19.37 22.23
C LYS A 651 0.88 19.88 20.85
N THR A 652 0.39 19.22 19.79
CA THR A 652 0.83 19.40 18.40
C THR A 652 -0.34 19.58 17.43
N LEU A 653 -1.39 20.29 17.87
CA LEU A 653 -2.53 20.59 17.02
C LEU A 653 -2.12 21.43 15.81
N THR A 654 -2.50 20.96 14.61
CA THR A 654 -2.36 21.78 13.39
C THR A 654 -3.43 22.86 13.34
N PRO A 655 -3.23 23.96 12.59
CA PRO A 655 -4.25 25.01 12.41
C PRO A 655 -5.59 24.44 11.91
N GLU A 656 -5.57 23.45 11.00
CA GLU A 656 -6.76 22.80 10.46
C GLU A 656 -7.51 22.03 11.55
N LYS A 657 -6.77 21.31 12.41
CA LYS A 657 -7.38 20.57 13.53
C LYS A 657 -8.00 21.54 14.55
N VAL A 658 -7.29 22.62 14.91
CA VAL A 658 -7.83 23.67 15.80
C VAL A 658 -9.09 24.27 15.22
N PHE A 659 -9.10 24.59 13.92
CA PHE A 659 -10.27 25.11 13.24
C PHE A 659 -11.45 24.12 13.29
N GLY A 660 -11.23 22.86 12.91
CA GLY A 660 -12.26 21.81 12.93
C GLY A 660 -12.84 21.59 14.33
N ASP A 661 -12.00 21.52 15.35
CA ASP A 661 -12.41 21.32 16.76
C ASP A 661 -13.20 22.53 17.25
N THR A 662 -12.79 23.76 16.88
CA THR A 662 -13.51 25.00 17.22
C THR A 662 -14.90 25.02 16.58
N VAL A 663 -14.99 24.68 15.29
CA VAL A 663 -16.28 24.59 14.59
C VAL A 663 -17.19 23.56 15.24
N SER A 664 -16.70 22.37 15.54
CA SER A 664 -17.48 21.33 16.25
C SER A 664 -17.94 21.82 17.62
N THR A 665 -17.05 22.45 18.40
CA THR A 665 -17.38 22.98 19.72
C THR A 665 -18.52 24.01 19.65
N ILE A 666 -18.47 24.92 18.65
CA ILE A 666 -19.50 25.95 18.48
C ILE A 666 -20.82 25.33 17.99
N LEU A 667 -20.78 24.48 16.98
CA LEU A 667 -21.98 23.85 16.41
C LEU A 667 -22.74 23.01 17.40
N TYR A 668 -22.03 22.27 18.25
CA TYR A 668 -22.61 21.40 19.27
C TYR A 668 -22.69 22.03 20.66
N GLN A 669 -22.52 23.36 20.75
CA GLN A 669 -22.65 24.12 22.00
C GLN A 669 -21.78 23.53 23.14
N ASN A 670 -20.58 23.11 22.80
CA ASN A 670 -19.62 22.49 23.74
C ASN A 670 -20.16 21.20 24.42
N HIS A 671 -21.05 20.48 23.77
CA HIS A 671 -21.57 19.21 24.29
C HIS A 671 -20.44 18.15 24.31
N PHE A 672 -20.15 17.58 25.49
CA PHE A 672 -18.98 16.72 25.69
C PHE A 672 -18.96 15.46 24.81
N ARG A 673 -20.11 14.92 24.40
CA ARG A 673 -20.21 13.79 23.46
C ARG A 673 -19.87 14.16 22.01
N ARG A 674 -19.65 15.44 21.72
CA ARG A 674 -19.41 15.97 20.36
C ARG A 674 -18.15 16.82 20.25
N THR A 675 -17.51 17.10 21.37
CA THR A 675 -16.20 17.77 21.42
C THR A 675 -15.08 16.74 21.42
N PRO A 676 -13.86 17.10 20.99
CA PRO A 676 -12.73 16.18 21.02
C PRO A 676 -12.47 15.64 22.42
N ASN A 677 -12.20 14.34 22.50
CA ASN A 677 -11.86 13.67 23.75
C ASN A 677 -10.56 14.25 24.34
N LYS A 678 -10.51 14.32 25.65
CA LYS A 678 -9.34 14.78 26.43
C LYS A 678 -8.70 13.60 27.15
N PRO A 679 -7.40 13.68 27.51
CA PRO A 679 -6.75 12.61 28.28
C PRO A 679 -7.48 12.23 29.58
N GLU A 680 -8.15 13.20 30.24
CA GLU A 680 -8.92 12.98 31.47
C GLU A 680 -10.21 12.17 31.23
N ASP A 681 -10.73 12.15 30.01
CA ASP A 681 -11.92 11.40 29.67
C ASP A 681 -11.66 9.89 29.68
N ILE A 682 -10.39 9.49 29.45
CA ILE A 682 -9.96 8.08 29.56
C ILE A 682 -9.98 7.59 31.02
N ASP A 683 -9.91 8.47 32.01
CA ASP A 683 -9.97 8.10 33.44
C ASP A 683 -11.40 7.87 33.93
N LYS A 684 -12.41 8.28 33.18
CA LYS A 684 -13.84 8.07 33.45
C LYS A 684 -14.32 6.68 33.04
#